data_f2b8fd1affc46e337852417bc303f265
#
_entry.id   f2b8fd1affc46e337852417bc303f265
#
_cell.length_a   1.000
_cell.length_b   1.000
_cell.length_c   1.000
_cell.angle_alpha   90.00
_cell.angle_beta   90.00
_cell.angle_gamma   90.00
#
_symmetry.space_group_name_H-M   'P 1'
#
loop_
_entity.id
_entity.type
_entity.pdbx_description
1 polymer ?
#
loop_
_entity_poly.entity_id
_entity_poly.type
_entity_poly.pdbx_seq_one_letter_code
_entity_poly.pdbx_strand_id
1 'polypeptide(L)'
;MKKLTSLLLLILASVVIHAQNTQTIRGVITDKTSEMPLPGVSVTIVGTNLGAVTDSAGRYVLTGVPLGRHQLSYGSAGYHGASIPEVLVTAGKEVVLDVALEQRLVTLQTYTITATATKKGAATNEFSAGSARSFNLEDVTRYAGGRNDPSKLVSNYAGVVANSDARNDIVVRGNSPTGVLWRIEGSPSPSPNHFATLGTTGGPVSALNTNMLKTSDFLTGAFPAEYGNATAAVFDINLRSGNSSRHETTLQVNAFSGVEATVEGPLNNKNNGAAYLASYRYAVAALANTVGVNIGTKAIPYYQDWAFNLTTGKSRLGRFSFFGMGGLSHISFVGSKTDSTDFYGQADEDSYDKSNFSYFGAKNTLDIDSRTYLRTVVTYAHTVDHYDQWRYPDPVPPYHDRWMNYTNDNRTSTVRFSSYLNQKVNSRFSYRIGAAGEALGLKIHVLDKIARPAAAPFDTVSNYDGTPFLLQYFGQFKYRLSEQFSIIGGLHGMHFDANGSDAVEPRLSATYQLPAGQSLSLSYGLHSELQPLPVYFQSYDETDQIRDSSNRKLGLTRAQHYVLTYEWRFMPGWRLKAEAYYQYLFDVPVERNPSGFSMLNAGADFGFPDKVGLVNKGTGTNKGVELTVERFLDHGYYLLLTTSLFDSKYKGSDGIERNTAFNYKYVFNALAGKEWKLGNSGANAFTVDIRLSAIGGRYATPVNTPASLAAGYEIDDTLHYNSQRLSDYFRLDTKFGYRTSSKKRRLSSTFYLDLQNVTNRRNIFLVQYNQAKGIAAPIYQIRFFPDILYRIQF
;
A
#
# COMPACT_ATOMS: atom_id res chain seq x y z
N MET A 1 -32.85 15.50 -7.28
CA MET A 1 -32.27 16.43 -6.33
C MET A 1 -33.16 16.72 -5.12
N LYS A 2 -34.41 17.19 -5.25
CA LYS A 2 -35.28 17.52 -4.08
C LYS A 2 -35.54 16.36 -3.11
N LYS A 3 -35.66 15.12 -3.56
CA LYS A 3 -35.84 13.93 -2.69
C LYS A 3 -34.58 13.52 -1.94
N LEU A 4 -33.40 13.78 -2.51
CA LEU A 4 -32.11 13.49 -1.87
C LEU A 4 -31.79 14.53 -0.77
N THR A 5 -32.14 15.79 -1.00
CA THR A 5 -32.03 16.86 0.01
C THR A 5 -32.97 16.66 1.18
N SER A 6 -34.18 16.18 0.94
CA SER A 6 -35.13 15.87 2.03
C SER A 6 -34.70 14.67 2.88
N LEU A 7 -34.11 13.65 2.28
CA LEU A 7 -33.56 12.50 3.00
C LEU A 7 -32.34 12.90 3.84
N LEU A 8 -31.48 13.77 3.31
CA LEU A 8 -30.32 14.32 4.04
C LEU A 8 -30.78 15.19 5.23
N LEU A 9 -31.83 15.98 5.08
CA LEU A 9 -32.42 16.79 6.15
C LEU A 9 -33.12 15.96 7.23
N LEU A 10 -33.76 14.85 6.87
CA LEU A 10 -34.39 13.94 7.83
C LEU A 10 -33.35 13.16 8.67
N ILE A 11 -32.21 12.79 8.10
CA ILE A 11 -31.09 12.15 8.81
C ILE A 11 -30.43 13.15 9.78
N LEU A 12 -30.36 14.43 9.44
CA LEU A 12 -29.85 15.48 10.30
C LEU A 12 -30.76 15.84 11.48
N ALA A 13 -32.06 15.54 11.40
CA ALA A 13 -33.05 15.91 12.42
C ALA A 13 -33.16 14.92 13.60
N SER A 14 -32.62 13.71 13.51
CA SER A 14 -32.81 12.64 14.50
C SER A 14 -31.72 12.58 15.60
N VAL A 15 -30.83 13.56 15.70
CA VAL A 15 -29.75 13.54 16.71
C VAL A 15 -30.22 14.09 18.05
N VAL A 16 -30.49 13.22 18.99
CA VAL A 16 -30.86 13.55 20.38
C VAL A 16 -29.74 14.35 21.08
N ILE A 17 -30.10 15.46 21.71
CA ILE A 17 -29.18 16.41 22.34
C ILE A 17 -28.77 15.86 23.70
N HIS A 18 -27.51 15.45 23.85
CA HIS A 18 -26.85 15.26 25.14
C HIS A 18 -25.57 16.12 25.16
N ALA A 19 -25.42 16.96 26.18
CA ALA A 19 -24.19 17.72 26.37
C ALA A 19 -23.05 16.77 26.76
N GLN A 20 -22.00 16.65 25.92
CA GLN A 20 -20.89 15.74 26.17
C GLN A 20 -19.56 16.44 25.89
N ASN A 21 -18.86 16.84 26.97
CA ASN A 21 -17.49 17.36 26.90
C ASN A 21 -16.44 16.26 27.05
N THR A 22 -16.85 14.99 27.11
CA THR A 22 -16.03 13.83 27.37
C THR A 22 -16.40 12.69 26.43
N GLN A 23 -15.49 11.75 26.23
CA GLN A 23 -15.69 10.56 25.45
C GLN A 23 -15.08 9.35 26.16
N THR A 24 -15.22 8.17 25.59
CA THR A 24 -14.67 6.90 26.08
C THR A 24 -13.46 6.50 25.25
N ILE A 25 -12.40 6.03 25.92
CA ILE A 25 -11.30 5.28 25.32
C ILE A 25 -11.40 3.83 25.81
N ARG A 26 -11.31 2.87 24.91
CA ARG A 26 -11.34 1.44 25.23
C ARG A 26 -10.35 0.68 24.38
N GLY A 27 -10.07 -0.54 24.73
CA GLY A 27 -9.22 -1.43 23.95
C GLY A 27 -8.90 -2.72 24.68
N VAL A 28 -8.07 -3.53 24.03
CA VAL A 28 -7.57 -4.79 24.57
C VAL A 28 -6.05 -4.72 24.67
N ILE A 29 -5.51 -5.18 25.80
CA ILE A 29 -4.07 -5.29 25.99
C ILE A 29 -3.68 -6.75 25.91
N THR A 30 -2.67 -7.05 25.07
CA THR A 30 -2.20 -8.39 24.82
C THR A 30 -0.69 -8.52 25.03
N ASP A 31 -0.20 -9.74 25.24
CA ASP A 31 1.22 -10.07 25.09
C ASP A 31 1.61 -10.01 23.60
N LYS A 32 2.72 -9.37 23.29
CA LYS A 32 3.15 -9.12 21.90
C LYS A 32 3.44 -10.40 21.12
N THR A 33 3.93 -11.44 21.79
CA THR A 33 4.36 -12.70 21.16
C THR A 33 3.24 -13.72 21.10
N SER A 34 2.54 -13.96 22.23
CA SER A 34 1.46 -14.95 22.28
C SER A 34 0.10 -14.42 21.83
N GLU A 35 -0.05 -13.10 21.67
CA GLU A 35 -1.32 -12.39 21.45
C GLU A 35 -2.39 -12.66 22.54
N MET A 36 -2.02 -13.29 23.65
CA MET A 36 -2.95 -13.57 24.75
C MET A 36 -3.29 -12.30 25.52
N PRO A 37 -4.54 -12.17 25.97
CA PRO A 37 -4.95 -11.01 26.75
C PRO A 37 -4.18 -10.93 28.08
N LEU A 38 -3.83 -9.69 28.48
CA LEU A 38 -3.11 -9.42 29.72
C LEU A 38 -4.07 -8.79 30.75
N PRO A 39 -4.47 -9.56 31.78
CA PRO A 39 -5.23 -9.00 32.90
C PRO A 39 -4.36 -8.19 33.85
N GLY A 40 -4.97 -7.26 34.61
CA GLY A 40 -4.28 -6.51 35.64
C GLY A 40 -3.32 -5.43 35.14
N VAL A 41 -3.35 -5.07 33.85
CA VAL A 41 -2.54 -3.96 33.32
C VAL A 41 -3.16 -2.61 33.71
N SER A 42 -2.36 -1.74 34.32
CA SER A 42 -2.75 -0.38 34.62
C SER A 42 -2.72 0.48 33.37
N VAL A 43 -3.81 1.20 33.08
CA VAL A 43 -3.94 2.15 31.97
C VAL A 43 -4.27 3.51 32.56
N THR A 44 -3.44 4.52 32.30
CA THR A 44 -3.65 5.87 32.87
C THR A 44 -3.53 6.94 31.77
N ILE A 45 -4.27 8.04 31.95
CA ILE A 45 -4.10 9.26 31.14
C ILE A 45 -3.11 10.16 31.89
N VAL A 46 -1.95 10.38 31.26
CA VAL A 46 -0.88 11.19 31.88
C VAL A 46 -1.35 12.60 32.19
N GLY A 47 -1.04 13.09 33.41
CA GLY A 47 -1.44 14.41 33.86
C GLY A 47 -2.90 14.49 34.37
N THR A 48 -3.58 13.36 34.57
CA THR A 48 -4.93 13.29 35.15
C THR A 48 -5.05 12.17 36.18
N ASN A 49 -6.17 12.12 36.91
CA ASN A 49 -6.51 11.02 37.81
C ASN A 49 -7.34 9.92 37.12
N LEU A 50 -7.48 9.97 35.77
CA LEU A 50 -8.25 8.98 35.02
C LEU A 50 -7.39 7.75 34.78
N GLY A 51 -7.88 6.58 35.19
CA GLY A 51 -7.23 5.31 34.99
C GLY A 51 -8.21 4.15 35.01
N ALA A 52 -7.78 3.02 34.48
CA ALA A 52 -8.49 1.75 34.49
C ALA A 52 -7.47 0.59 34.61
N VAL A 53 -7.96 -0.58 35.00
CA VAL A 53 -7.21 -1.82 35.04
C VAL A 53 -7.88 -2.81 34.10
N THR A 54 -7.10 -3.58 33.35
CA THR A 54 -7.64 -4.58 32.41
C THR A 54 -8.33 -5.73 33.15
N ASP A 55 -9.46 -6.19 32.60
CA ASP A 55 -10.21 -7.36 33.04
C ASP A 55 -9.49 -8.70 32.64
N SER A 56 -10.10 -9.83 32.97
CA SER A 56 -9.57 -11.17 32.63
C SER A 56 -9.44 -11.42 31.12
N ALA A 57 -10.13 -10.63 30.28
CA ALA A 57 -10.01 -10.67 28.83
C ALA A 57 -9.07 -9.58 28.27
N GLY A 58 -8.28 -8.93 29.15
CA GLY A 58 -7.35 -7.86 28.76
C GLY A 58 -8.04 -6.56 28.36
N ARG A 59 -9.35 -6.41 28.55
CA ARG A 59 -10.12 -5.24 28.14
C ARG A 59 -10.04 -4.12 29.19
N TYR A 60 -9.94 -2.88 28.73
CA TYR A 60 -10.04 -1.70 29.56
C TYR A 60 -11.03 -0.70 28.98
N VAL A 61 -11.62 0.13 29.83
CA VAL A 61 -12.53 1.21 29.47
C VAL A 61 -12.23 2.40 30.35
N LEU A 62 -11.86 3.52 29.73
CA LEU A 62 -11.69 4.83 30.35
C LEU A 62 -12.86 5.70 29.94
N THR A 63 -13.76 5.98 30.88
CA THR A 63 -14.92 6.86 30.66
C THR A 63 -14.62 8.29 31.13
N GLY A 64 -15.38 9.26 30.62
CA GLY A 64 -15.23 10.65 31.07
C GLY A 64 -13.94 11.32 30.58
N VAL A 65 -13.29 10.82 29.53
CA VAL A 65 -12.06 11.41 28.99
C VAL A 65 -12.37 12.74 28.31
N PRO A 66 -11.76 13.86 28.71
CA PRO A 66 -11.95 15.15 28.05
C PRO A 66 -11.65 15.08 26.55
N LEU A 67 -12.34 15.89 25.75
CA LEU A 67 -12.03 16.00 24.32
C LEU A 67 -10.68 16.69 24.13
N GLY A 68 -9.96 16.25 23.08
CA GLY A 68 -8.64 16.76 22.75
C GLY A 68 -7.59 15.66 22.61
N ARG A 69 -6.32 16.02 22.71
CA ARG A 69 -5.21 15.05 22.62
C ARG A 69 -4.70 14.68 24.01
N HIS A 70 -4.52 13.39 24.23
CA HIS A 70 -4.07 12.80 25.48
C HIS A 70 -2.92 11.83 25.30
N GLN A 71 -2.06 11.72 26.29
CA GLN A 71 -1.05 10.68 26.39
C GLN A 71 -1.56 9.57 27.31
N LEU A 72 -1.57 8.34 26.81
CA LEU A 72 -1.89 7.15 27.59
C LEU A 72 -0.62 6.42 28.00
N SER A 73 -0.60 5.90 29.22
CA SER A 73 0.48 5.08 29.77
C SER A 73 -0.06 3.71 30.18
N TYR A 74 0.70 2.67 29.87
CA TYR A 74 0.35 1.25 30.12
C TYR A 74 1.47 0.60 30.93
N GLY A 75 1.15 -0.03 32.04
CA GLY A 75 2.12 -0.66 32.92
C GLY A 75 1.64 -2.00 33.48
N SER A 76 2.52 -3.00 33.44
CA SER A 76 2.29 -4.33 34.02
C SER A 76 3.60 -4.91 34.55
N ALA A 77 3.53 -5.62 35.66
CA ALA A 77 4.70 -6.34 36.21
C ALA A 77 5.19 -7.38 35.20
N GLY A 78 6.52 -7.46 35.00
CA GLY A 78 7.13 -8.37 34.05
C GLY A 78 7.10 -7.97 32.59
N TYR A 79 6.52 -6.80 32.27
CA TYR A 79 6.45 -6.27 30.89
C TYR A 79 7.16 -4.92 30.78
N HIS A 80 7.60 -4.59 29.58
CA HIS A 80 8.03 -3.23 29.27
C HIS A 80 6.79 -2.32 29.23
N GLY A 81 6.82 -1.22 29.98
CA GLY A 81 5.75 -0.22 29.96
C GLY A 81 5.64 0.41 28.56
N ALA A 82 4.43 0.76 28.17
CA ALA A 82 4.15 1.44 26.91
C ALA A 82 3.52 2.81 27.15
N SER A 83 3.78 3.79 26.27
CA SER A 83 3.12 5.08 26.27
C SER A 83 2.76 5.49 24.86
N ILE A 84 1.51 5.88 24.63
CA ILE A 84 1.02 6.36 23.34
C ILE A 84 0.69 7.85 23.49
N PRO A 85 1.50 8.74 22.89
CA PRO A 85 1.26 10.17 22.94
C PRO A 85 0.18 10.59 21.94
N GLU A 86 -0.41 11.76 22.18
CA GLU A 86 -1.25 12.48 21.22
C GLU A 86 -2.48 11.70 20.70
N VAL A 87 -3.05 10.80 21.52
CA VAL A 87 -4.30 10.11 21.19
C VAL A 87 -5.43 11.14 21.08
N LEU A 88 -6.02 11.24 19.90
CA LEU A 88 -7.08 12.21 19.62
C LEU A 88 -8.44 11.69 20.08
N VAL A 89 -9.08 12.43 20.98
CA VAL A 89 -10.43 12.17 21.49
C VAL A 89 -11.39 13.22 20.95
N THR A 90 -12.37 12.81 20.15
CA THR A 90 -13.39 13.67 19.53
C THR A 90 -14.78 13.36 20.08
N ALA A 91 -15.74 14.28 19.92
CA ALA A 91 -17.10 14.06 20.41
C ALA A 91 -17.87 12.99 19.61
N GLY A 92 -17.53 12.79 18.33
CA GLY A 92 -18.30 11.95 17.41
C GLY A 92 -18.12 10.46 17.65
N LYS A 93 -16.90 10.01 17.97
CA LYS A 93 -16.58 8.57 18.06
C LYS A 93 -15.78 8.23 19.30
N GLU A 94 -15.98 7.02 19.80
CA GLU A 94 -15.12 6.44 20.83
C GLU A 94 -13.73 6.15 20.23
N VAL A 95 -12.72 6.15 21.10
CA VAL A 95 -11.37 5.73 20.69
C VAL A 95 -11.18 4.25 21.05
N VAL A 96 -10.96 3.42 20.04
CA VAL A 96 -10.59 2.01 20.23
C VAL A 96 -9.09 1.88 20.03
N LEU A 97 -8.36 1.47 21.08
CA LEU A 97 -6.91 1.43 21.09
C LEU A 97 -6.39 0.13 21.71
N ASP A 98 -6.06 -0.83 20.87
CA ASP A 98 -5.44 -2.10 21.27
C ASP A 98 -3.93 -1.92 21.39
N VAL A 99 -3.33 -2.50 22.44
CA VAL A 99 -1.91 -2.38 22.75
C VAL A 99 -1.29 -3.74 23.03
N ALA A 100 -0.15 -4.03 22.42
CA ALA A 100 0.63 -5.22 22.70
C ALA A 100 1.87 -4.87 23.54
N LEU A 101 2.05 -5.53 24.68
CA LEU A 101 3.19 -5.33 25.58
C LEU A 101 4.22 -6.44 25.38
N GLU A 102 5.50 -6.08 25.39
CA GLU A 102 6.62 -7.03 25.28
C GLU A 102 7.10 -7.47 26.66
N GLN A 103 7.20 -8.78 26.88
CA GLN A 103 7.66 -9.35 28.14
C GLN A 103 9.15 -9.10 28.36
N ARG A 104 9.54 -8.74 29.60
CA ARG A 104 10.95 -8.61 30.03
C ARG A 104 11.57 -9.98 30.21
N LEU A 105 12.90 -10.08 30.00
CA LEU A 105 13.64 -11.33 30.25
C LEU A 105 14.00 -11.53 31.74
N VAL A 106 14.14 -10.46 32.51
CA VAL A 106 14.55 -10.46 33.91
C VAL A 106 13.50 -9.76 34.77
N THR A 107 13.05 -10.41 35.85
CA THR A 107 11.94 -9.95 36.71
C THR A 107 12.40 -9.47 38.10
N LEU A 108 13.69 -9.45 38.41
CA LEU A 108 14.18 -9.32 39.78
C LEU A 108 14.83 -7.98 40.13
N GLN A 109 14.13 -6.87 39.89
CA GLN A 109 14.43 -5.60 40.58
C GLN A 109 13.17 -4.76 40.76
N THR A 110 13.06 -4.08 41.89
CA THR A 110 12.02 -3.06 42.13
C THR A 110 12.26 -1.90 41.17
N TYR A 111 11.48 -1.83 40.09
CA TYR A 111 11.57 -0.75 39.14
C TYR A 111 10.40 0.22 39.33
N THR A 112 10.72 1.48 39.43
CA THR A 112 9.76 2.55 39.11
C THR A 112 9.31 2.32 37.66
N ILE A 113 7.99 2.19 37.43
CA ILE A 113 7.43 2.04 36.07
C ILE A 113 7.64 3.38 35.34
N THR A 114 8.80 3.53 34.73
CA THR A 114 9.01 4.60 33.75
C THR A 114 8.43 4.07 32.44
N ALA A 115 7.26 4.58 32.08
CA ALA A 115 6.65 4.24 30.79
C ALA A 115 7.59 4.69 29.66
N THR A 116 8.27 3.73 29.08
CA THR A 116 9.08 3.97 27.87
C THR A 116 8.10 4.28 26.75
N ALA A 117 8.28 5.40 26.06
CA ALA A 117 7.42 5.74 24.92
C ALA A 117 7.35 4.56 23.98
N THR A 118 6.14 4.15 23.60
CA THR A 118 5.95 3.07 22.61
C THR A 118 6.82 3.41 21.41
N LYS A 119 7.52 2.42 20.87
CA LYS A 119 8.35 2.61 19.67
C LYS A 119 7.46 2.92 18.46
N LYS A 120 6.84 4.11 18.44
CA LYS A 120 5.99 4.56 17.32
C LYS A 120 6.76 4.40 16.02
N GLY A 121 6.09 3.88 14.98
CA GLY A 121 6.72 3.55 13.71
C GLY A 121 7.51 2.24 13.69
N ALA A 122 7.64 1.50 14.80
CA ALA A 122 8.19 0.15 14.78
C ALA A 122 7.17 -0.83 14.19
N ALA A 123 7.63 -1.86 13.47
CA ALA A 123 6.76 -2.89 12.91
C ALA A 123 5.92 -3.59 13.99
N THR A 124 4.69 -3.94 13.63
CA THR A 124 3.80 -4.73 14.49
C THR A 124 4.20 -6.20 14.51
N ASN A 125 4.70 -6.72 13.38
CA ASN A 125 5.20 -8.08 13.28
C ASN A 125 6.50 -8.26 14.08
N GLU A 126 6.51 -9.16 15.07
CA GLU A 126 7.65 -9.38 15.95
C GLU A 126 8.87 -10.02 15.27
N PHE A 127 8.69 -10.65 14.11
CA PHE A 127 9.76 -11.22 13.29
C PHE A 127 10.36 -10.23 12.29
N SER A 128 9.86 -9.00 12.24
CA SER A 128 10.45 -7.94 11.42
C SER A 128 11.62 -7.28 12.13
N ALA A 129 12.74 -7.15 11.43
CA ALA A 129 13.91 -6.37 11.87
C ALA A 129 14.08 -5.12 10.98
N GLY A 130 14.89 -4.19 11.36
CA GLY A 130 15.37 -2.99 10.66
C GLY A 130 14.45 -2.35 9.60
N SER A 131 14.35 -2.96 8.43
CA SER A 131 13.70 -2.39 7.23
C SER A 131 12.18 -2.53 7.21
N ALA A 132 11.52 -2.24 8.32
CA ALA A 132 10.07 -2.26 8.43
C ALA A 132 9.55 -1.03 9.19
N ARG A 133 8.34 -0.59 8.86
CA ARG A 133 7.67 0.54 9.52
C ARG A 133 6.17 0.31 9.60
N SER A 134 5.59 0.59 10.77
CA SER A 134 4.13 0.62 10.92
C SER A 134 3.56 1.99 10.56
N PHE A 135 2.32 2.00 10.08
CA PHE A 135 1.51 3.18 9.82
C PHE A 135 0.05 2.93 10.22
N ASN A 136 -0.68 3.99 10.47
CA ASN A 136 -2.09 3.94 10.88
C ASN A 136 -2.94 4.96 10.13
N LEU A 137 -4.26 4.96 10.39
CA LEU A 137 -5.22 5.87 9.77
C LEU A 137 -4.80 7.35 9.90
N GLU A 138 -4.33 7.77 11.07
CA GLU A 138 -3.97 9.18 11.30
C GLU A 138 -2.77 9.59 10.44
N ASP A 139 -1.79 8.69 10.26
CA ASP A 139 -0.63 8.94 9.41
C ASP A 139 -1.05 9.08 7.93
N VAL A 140 -1.97 8.22 7.44
CA VAL A 140 -2.45 8.28 6.05
C VAL A 140 -3.25 9.55 5.77
N THR A 141 -4.04 10.02 6.73
CA THR A 141 -4.95 11.17 6.52
C THR A 141 -4.32 12.52 6.80
N ARG A 142 -3.21 12.58 7.54
CA ARG A 142 -2.58 13.84 7.96
C ARG A 142 -1.80 14.50 6.85
N TYR A 143 -0.94 13.78 6.14
CA TYR A 143 0.03 14.38 5.25
C TYR A 143 -0.58 15.05 4.03
N ALA A 144 0.01 16.19 3.61
CA ALA A 144 -0.36 16.89 2.38
C ALA A 144 -0.04 16.01 1.16
N GLY A 145 -0.87 16.07 0.11
CA GLY A 145 -0.71 15.30 -1.12
C GLY A 145 -0.96 13.80 -1.00
N GLY A 146 -1.42 13.30 0.16
CA GLY A 146 -1.60 11.87 0.43
C GLY A 146 -2.87 11.26 -0.16
N ARG A 147 -3.86 12.04 -0.54
CA ARG A 147 -5.16 11.57 -1.12
C ARG A 147 -5.83 10.43 -0.34
N ASN A 148 -5.53 10.29 0.95
CA ASN A 148 -5.99 9.17 1.80
C ASN A 148 -5.59 7.78 1.24
N ASP A 149 -4.44 7.67 0.58
CA ASP A 149 -3.92 6.45 -0.04
C ASP A 149 -2.66 5.97 0.71
N PRO A 150 -2.62 4.72 1.22
CA PRO A 150 -1.44 4.15 1.87
C PRO A 150 -0.17 4.17 0.99
N SER A 151 -0.29 3.95 -0.33
CA SER A 151 0.84 4.01 -1.26
C SER A 151 1.42 5.42 -1.35
N LYS A 152 0.57 6.44 -1.40
CA LYS A 152 1.02 7.85 -1.37
C LYS A 152 1.63 8.24 -0.02
N LEU A 153 1.20 7.63 1.09
CA LEU A 153 1.86 7.78 2.38
C LEU A 153 3.28 7.22 2.33
N VAL A 154 3.43 5.94 1.96
CA VAL A 154 4.73 5.26 2.03
C VAL A 154 5.73 5.80 1.02
N SER A 155 5.28 6.45 -0.07
CA SER A 155 6.16 7.15 -1.02
C SER A 155 6.96 8.30 -0.39
N ASN A 156 6.62 8.71 0.84
CA ASN A 156 7.41 9.67 1.62
C ASN A 156 8.48 9.01 2.51
N TYR A 157 8.51 7.68 2.58
CA TYR A 157 9.53 6.96 3.35
C TYR A 157 10.83 6.87 2.56
N ALA A 158 11.95 6.74 3.28
CA ALA A 158 13.24 6.58 2.65
C ALA A 158 13.25 5.31 1.76
N GLY A 159 13.88 5.37 0.61
CA GLY A 159 13.95 4.28 -0.37
C GLY A 159 12.70 4.08 -1.23
N VAL A 160 11.66 4.88 -1.07
CA VAL A 160 10.39 4.70 -1.77
C VAL A 160 10.07 5.90 -2.67
N VAL A 161 9.66 5.62 -3.90
CA VAL A 161 9.27 6.62 -4.90
C VAL A 161 7.90 6.29 -5.47
N ALA A 162 7.01 7.27 -5.56
CA ALA A 162 5.83 7.14 -6.41
C ALA A 162 6.27 7.34 -7.87
N ASN A 163 6.05 6.33 -8.72
CA ASN A 163 6.45 6.42 -10.13
C ASN A 163 5.66 7.51 -10.90
N SER A 164 4.42 7.77 -10.48
CA SER A 164 3.54 8.75 -11.11
C SER A 164 2.63 9.46 -10.09
N ASP A 165 2.27 10.71 -10.38
CA ASP A 165 1.24 11.43 -9.61
C ASP A 165 -0.16 10.86 -9.85
N ALA A 166 -0.39 10.33 -11.06
CA ALA A 166 -1.69 9.81 -11.49
C ALA A 166 -1.93 8.36 -11.08
N ARG A 167 -0.87 7.60 -10.72
CA ARG A 167 -0.95 6.20 -10.28
C ARG A 167 -0.30 6.05 -8.90
N ASN A 168 -0.59 4.96 -8.24
CA ASN A 168 -0.04 4.66 -6.91
C ASN A 168 0.96 3.48 -6.91
N ASP A 169 1.49 3.12 -8.07
CA ASP A 169 2.63 2.22 -8.16
C ASP A 169 3.83 2.81 -7.41
N ILE A 170 4.47 1.98 -6.61
CA ILE A 170 5.65 2.39 -5.84
C ILE A 170 6.88 1.62 -6.27
N VAL A 171 7.96 2.36 -6.42
CA VAL A 171 9.31 1.84 -6.64
C VAL A 171 10.03 1.84 -5.30
N VAL A 172 10.58 0.71 -4.89
CA VAL A 172 11.29 0.57 -3.62
C VAL A 172 12.74 0.19 -3.89
N ARG A 173 13.67 1.06 -3.47
CA ARG A 173 15.13 0.85 -3.65
C ARG A 173 15.53 0.55 -5.10
N GLY A 174 14.81 1.13 -6.08
CA GLY A 174 15.06 0.92 -7.50
C GLY A 174 14.51 -0.39 -8.06
N ASN A 175 13.77 -1.19 -7.30
CA ASN A 175 13.10 -2.40 -7.78
C ASN A 175 11.81 -2.05 -8.53
N SER A 176 11.46 -2.92 -9.49
CA SER A 176 10.18 -2.88 -10.17
C SER A 176 9.01 -2.94 -9.18
N PRO A 177 7.91 -2.21 -9.43
CA PRO A 177 6.67 -2.34 -8.67
C PRO A 177 6.08 -3.75 -8.66
N THR A 178 6.37 -4.61 -9.64
CA THR A 178 5.88 -6.01 -9.70
C THR A 178 6.26 -6.82 -8.47
N GLY A 179 7.45 -6.54 -7.89
CA GLY A 179 7.94 -7.21 -6.68
C GLY A 179 7.28 -6.75 -5.38
N VAL A 180 6.23 -5.93 -5.43
CA VAL A 180 5.49 -5.46 -4.25
C VAL A 180 4.34 -6.42 -3.93
N LEU A 181 4.36 -7.01 -2.75
CA LEU A 181 3.28 -7.86 -2.25
C LEU A 181 2.24 -7.04 -1.50
N TRP A 182 0.98 -7.12 -1.93
CA TRP A 182 -0.17 -6.71 -1.14
C TRP A 182 -0.70 -7.90 -0.33
N ARG A 183 -0.75 -7.76 0.98
CA ARG A 183 -1.30 -8.75 1.90
C ARG A 183 -2.37 -8.09 2.76
N ILE A 184 -3.58 -8.64 2.77
CA ILE A 184 -4.71 -8.13 3.55
C ILE A 184 -5.18 -9.21 4.50
N GLU A 185 -5.21 -8.90 5.81
CA GLU A 185 -5.61 -9.84 6.88
C GLU A 185 -4.84 -11.14 6.89
N GLY A 186 -3.56 -11.10 6.44
CA GLY A 186 -2.67 -12.25 6.46
C GLY A 186 -2.69 -13.13 5.20
N SER A 187 -3.37 -12.72 4.13
CA SER A 187 -3.37 -13.43 2.84
C SER A 187 -3.02 -12.50 1.68
N PRO A 188 -2.26 -12.95 0.67
CA PRO A 188 -2.05 -12.18 -0.54
C PRO A 188 -3.36 -11.69 -1.16
N SER A 189 -3.36 -10.47 -1.65
CA SER A 189 -4.50 -9.83 -2.31
C SER A 189 -4.11 -9.45 -3.74
N PRO A 190 -5.03 -9.46 -4.71
CA PRO A 190 -4.80 -8.73 -5.95
C PRO A 190 -4.58 -7.25 -5.64
N SER A 191 -4.12 -6.48 -6.64
CA SER A 191 -3.97 -5.03 -6.49
C SER A 191 -5.26 -4.42 -5.94
N PRO A 192 -5.26 -3.77 -4.76
CA PRO A 192 -6.47 -3.20 -4.16
C PRO A 192 -6.78 -1.82 -4.75
N ASN A 193 -6.75 -1.73 -6.09
CA ASN A 193 -6.89 -0.49 -6.81
C ASN A 193 -7.95 -0.59 -7.91
N HIS A 194 -8.61 0.53 -8.18
CA HIS A 194 -9.43 0.70 -9.38
C HIS A 194 -8.54 0.85 -10.61
N PHE A 195 -9.02 0.41 -11.77
CA PHE A 195 -8.30 0.43 -13.05
C PHE A 195 -6.93 -0.27 -12.98
N ALA A 196 -6.84 -1.33 -12.17
CA ALA A 196 -5.68 -2.19 -12.10
C ALA A 196 -5.75 -3.24 -13.19
N THR A 197 -4.66 -3.43 -13.92
CA THR A 197 -4.52 -4.48 -14.93
C THR A 197 -3.86 -5.73 -14.36
N LEU A 198 -4.11 -6.88 -14.97
CA LEU A 198 -3.60 -8.16 -14.51
C LEU A 198 -2.07 -8.14 -14.39
N GLY A 199 -1.56 -8.53 -13.24
CA GLY A 199 -0.12 -8.61 -12.93
C GLY A 199 0.50 -7.30 -12.43
N THR A 200 -0.20 -6.15 -12.47
CA THR A 200 0.28 -4.90 -11.90
C THR A 200 -0.10 -4.77 -10.42
N THR A 201 0.66 -4.00 -9.65
CA THR A 201 0.45 -3.83 -8.21
C THR A 201 -0.14 -2.46 -7.85
N GLY A 202 -0.17 -1.52 -8.78
CA GLY A 202 -0.73 -0.18 -8.62
C GLY A 202 -1.96 0.07 -9.47
N GLY A 203 -2.44 1.29 -9.44
CA GLY A 203 -3.57 1.79 -10.22
C GLY A 203 -3.80 3.28 -9.97
N PRO A 204 -4.70 3.94 -10.72
CA PRO A 204 -4.97 5.36 -10.54
C PRO A 204 -5.62 5.72 -9.20
N VAL A 205 -6.43 4.83 -8.62
CA VAL A 205 -7.19 5.10 -7.39
C VAL A 205 -7.19 3.88 -6.49
N SER A 206 -6.78 4.06 -5.23
CA SER A 206 -6.88 3.01 -4.22
C SER A 206 -8.33 2.74 -3.82
N ALA A 207 -8.71 1.47 -3.74
CA ALA A 207 -9.97 1.02 -3.15
C ALA A 207 -9.85 0.72 -1.64
N LEU A 208 -8.66 0.85 -1.07
CA LEU A 208 -8.45 0.73 0.38
C LEU A 208 -9.10 1.91 1.10
N ASN A 209 -10.16 1.63 1.83
CA ASN A 209 -10.79 2.65 2.67
C ASN A 209 -9.99 2.87 3.94
N THR A 210 -9.48 4.08 4.14
CA THR A 210 -8.66 4.42 5.32
C THR A 210 -9.41 4.25 6.64
N ASN A 211 -10.74 4.45 6.67
CA ASN A 211 -11.56 4.24 7.87
C ASN A 211 -11.63 2.76 8.31
N MET A 212 -11.24 1.83 7.43
CA MET A 212 -11.16 0.39 7.71
C MET A 212 -9.80 -0.03 8.29
N LEU A 213 -8.76 0.80 8.17
CA LEU A 213 -7.38 0.39 8.49
C LEU A 213 -7.12 0.36 10.00
N LYS A 214 -6.51 -0.74 10.44
CA LYS A 214 -5.77 -0.85 11.69
C LYS A 214 -4.30 -0.48 11.45
N THR A 215 -3.49 -0.39 12.50
CA THR A 215 -2.04 -0.28 12.34
C THR A 215 -1.53 -1.43 11.47
N SER A 216 -0.87 -1.07 10.38
CA SER A 216 -0.40 -1.96 9.32
C SER A 216 1.10 -1.78 9.14
N ASP A 217 1.76 -2.75 8.53
CA ASP A 217 3.21 -2.72 8.32
C ASP A 217 3.56 -2.53 6.84
N PHE A 218 4.63 -1.78 6.60
CA PHE A 218 5.29 -1.68 5.31
C PHE A 218 6.76 -2.06 5.46
N LEU A 219 7.20 -3.05 4.66
CA LEU A 219 8.54 -3.62 4.71
C LEU A 219 9.26 -3.34 3.38
N THR A 220 10.54 -2.93 3.45
CA THR A 220 11.33 -2.49 2.29
C THR A 220 12.52 -3.40 1.97
N GLY A 221 12.66 -4.54 2.64
CA GLY A 221 13.71 -5.52 2.35
C GLY A 221 14.00 -6.48 3.50
N ALA A 222 14.69 -7.57 3.21
CA ALA A 222 15.02 -8.64 4.16
C ALA A 222 13.79 -9.07 4.99
N PHE A 223 12.70 -9.40 4.29
CA PHE A 223 11.40 -9.73 4.91
C PHE A 223 11.50 -10.99 5.78
N PRO A 224 10.68 -11.13 6.86
CA PRO A 224 10.47 -12.40 7.57
C PRO A 224 10.09 -13.57 6.66
N ALA A 225 10.34 -14.80 7.10
CA ALA A 225 10.11 -15.99 6.27
C ALA A 225 8.65 -16.26 5.92
N GLU A 226 7.70 -15.67 6.61
CA GLU A 226 6.27 -15.76 6.29
C GLU A 226 5.82 -14.98 5.03
N TYR A 227 6.69 -14.13 4.47
CA TYR A 227 6.40 -13.37 3.26
C TYR A 227 7.18 -13.95 2.09
N GLY A 228 6.49 -14.60 1.16
CA GLY A 228 7.04 -15.11 -0.09
C GLY A 228 6.49 -14.38 -1.30
N ASN A 229 6.98 -14.73 -2.47
CA ASN A 229 6.57 -14.18 -3.77
C ASN A 229 6.66 -12.64 -3.81
N ALA A 230 7.78 -12.09 -3.33
CA ALA A 230 8.04 -10.66 -3.28
C ALA A 230 9.55 -10.38 -3.26
N THR A 231 10.03 -9.42 -4.05
CA THR A 231 11.43 -8.99 -4.10
C THR A 231 11.62 -7.51 -3.81
N ALA A 232 10.57 -6.68 -3.85
CA ALA A 232 10.68 -5.23 -3.66
C ALA A 232 10.20 -4.76 -2.28
N ALA A 233 8.93 -5.01 -1.96
CA ALA A 233 8.30 -4.57 -0.71
C ALA A 233 7.10 -5.43 -0.30
N VAL A 234 6.65 -5.26 0.94
CA VAL A 234 5.42 -5.88 1.44
C VAL A 234 4.54 -4.82 2.12
N PHE A 235 3.31 -4.71 1.67
CA PHE A 235 2.22 -4.11 2.45
C PHE A 235 1.49 -5.20 3.22
N ASP A 236 1.59 -5.21 4.54
CA ASP A 236 0.82 -6.10 5.42
C ASP A 236 -0.30 -5.30 6.07
N ILE A 237 -1.45 -5.28 5.39
CA ILE A 237 -2.61 -4.46 5.74
C ILE A 237 -3.51 -5.23 6.70
N ASN A 238 -3.79 -4.61 7.83
CA ASN A 238 -4.73 -5.11 8.82
C ASN A 238 -5.99 -4.24 8.86
N LEU A 239 -7.16 -4.88 8.93
CA LEU A 239 -8.43 -4.20 9.09
C LEU A 239 -8.77 -4.07 10.58
N ARG A 240 -9.36 -2.95 10.98
CA ARG A 240 -9.86 -2.81 12.34
C ARG A 240 -11.22 -3.50 12.51
N SER A 241 -11.52 -3.93 13.70
CA SER A 241 -12.88 -4.30 14.08
C SER A 241 -13.75 -3.05 14.24
N GLY A 242 -15.06 -3.21 14.10
CA GLY A 242 -16.02 -2.17 14.45
C GLY A 242 -16.09 -1.94 15.96
N ASN A 243 -16.78 -0.87 16.36
CA ASN A 243 -17.06 -0.60 17.78
C ASN A 243 -18.05 -1.65 18.31
N SER A 244 -17.61 -2.49 19.23
CA SER A 244 -18.43 -3.55 19.83
C SER A 244 -19.44 -3.08 20.89
N SER A 245 -19.51 -1.78 21.16
CA SER A 245 -20.32 -1.23 22.25
C SER A 245 -21.35 -0.21 21.79
N ARG A 246 -21.11 0.40 20.64
CA ARG A 246 -21.95 1.49 20.14
C ARG A 246 -21.99 1.52 18.62
N HIS A 247 -23.13 1.94 18.08
CA HIS A 247 -23.25 2.26 16.66
C HIS A 247 -22.64 3.66 16.41
N GLU A 248 -21.80 3.74 15.40
CA GLU A 248 -21.13 4.97 14.98
C GLU A 248 -21.15 5.06 13.45
N THR A 249 -21.19 6.29 12.96
CA THR A 249 -21.25 6.56 11.52
C THR A 249 -20.22 7.62 11.14
N THR A 250 -19.54 7.42 10.03
CA THR A 250 -18.70 8.43 9.39
C THR A 250 -19.25 8.69 7.99
N LEU A 251 -19.57 9.94 7.68
CA LEU A 251 -19.91 10.39 6.33
C LEU A 251 -18.79 11.30 5.83
N GLN A 252 -18.39 11.12 4.59
CA GLN A 252 -17.30 11.88 4.00
C GLN A 252 -17.63 12.26 2.56
N VAL A 253 -17.30 13.47 2.17
CA VAL A 253 -17.30 13.93 0.78
C VAL A 253 -15.91 14.44 0.45
N ASN A 254 -15.34 13.95 -0.62
CA ASN A 254 -14.05 14.38 -1.13
C ASN A 254 -14.17 14.71 -2.61
N ALA A 255 -13.54 15.78 -3.05
CA ALA A 255 -13.66 16.24 -4.44
C ALA A 255 -13.09 15.25 -5.45
N PHE A 256 -12.04 14.51 -5.08
CA PHE A 256 -11.42 13.50 -5.94
C PHE A 256 -12.05 12.11 -5.78
N SER A 257 -12.23 11.63 -4.53
CA SER A 257 -12.68 10.26 -4.27
C SER A 257 -14.19 10.09 -4.13
N GLY A 258 -14.98 11.17 -4.10
CA GLY A 258 -16.43 11.12 -4.09
C GLY A 258 -17.07 11.09 -2.70
N VAL A 259 -18.22 10.44 -2.59
CA VAL A 259 -19.01 10.33 -1.36
C VAL A 259 -18.78 8.97 -0.72
N GLU A 260 -18.55 8.97 0.58
CA GLU A 260 -18.28 7.76 1.36
C GLU A 260 -19.12 7.73 2.64
N ALA A 261 -19.63 6.55 2.96
CA ALA A 261 -20.29 6.25 4.21
C ALA A 261 -19.61 5.04 4.87
N THR A 262 -19.26 5.17 6.15
CA THR A 262 -18.76 4.06 6.97
C THR A 262 -19.64 3.93 8.21
N VAL A 263 -20.12 2.74 8.48
CA VAL A 263 -20.97 2.40 9.62
C VAL A 263 -20.35 1.27 10.42
N GLU A 264 -20.44 1.34 11.73
CA GLU A 264 -19.92 0.32 12.63
C GLU A 264 -20.78 0.19 13.87
N GLY A 265 -20.70 -0.97 14.52
CA GLY A 265 -21.45 -1.20 15.76
C GLY A 265 -21.36 -2.62 16.26
N PRO A 266 -21.96 -2.91 17.43
CA PRO A 266 -22.05 -4.27 17.98
C PRO A 266 -22.95 -5.16 17.11
N LEU A 267 -22.54 -6.43 16.96
CA LEU A 267 -23.39 -7.47 16.35
C LEU A 267 -24.40 -8.05 17.34
N ASN A 268 -24.14 -7.91 18.64
CA ASN A 268 -25.03 -8.33 19.71
C ASN A 268 -24.80 -7.52 20.98
N ASN A 269 -25.73 -7.60 21.94
CA ASN A 269 -25.69 -6.88 23.21
C ASN A 269 -24.86 -7.54 24.30
N LYS A 270 -24.03 -8.58 23.98
CA LYS A 270 -23.31 -9.39 24.98
C LYS A 270 -21.96 -8.83 25.41
N ASN A 271 -21.53 -7.67 24.91
CA ASN A 271 -20.22 -7.08 25.16
C ASN A 271 -19.03 -8.06 24.99
N ASN A 272 -19.19 -9.05 24.10
CA ASN A 272 -18.20 -10.11 23.87
C ASN A 272 -17.17 -9.77 22.80
N GLY A 273 -17.15 -8.53 22.28
CA GLY A 273 -16.27 -8.06 21.22
C GLY A 273 -16.79 -8.34 19.80
N ALA A 274 -18.00 -8.87 19.65
CA ALA A 274 -18.62 -9.05 18.34
C ALA A 274 -19.05 -7.70 17.74
N ALA A 275 -18.55 -7.39 16.53
CA ALA A 275 -18.79 -6.10 15.91
C ALA A 275 -18.84 -6.21 14.39
N TYR A 276 -19.51 -5.25 13.77
CA TYR A 276 -19.45 -5.01 12.33
C TYR A 276 -18.83 -3.66 12.02
N LEU A 277 -18.17 -3.60 10.88
CA LEU A 277 -17.65 -2.40 10.25
C LEU A 277 -17.90 -2.55 8.75
N ALA A 278 -18.53 -1.57 8.12
CA ALA A 278 -18.82 -1.59 6.69
C ALA A 278 -18.68 -0.18 6.10
N SER A 279 -18.19 -0.10 4.89
CA SER A 279 -18.05 1.14 4.15
C SER A 279 -18.49 0.96 2.70
N TYR A 280 -18.97 2.07 2.13
CA TYR A 280 -19.27 2.19 0.71
C TYR A 280 -18.85 3.57 0.22
N ARG A 281 -18.22 3.60 -0.96
CA ARG A 281 -17.80 4.83 -1.64
C ARG A 281 -18.32 4.85 -3.08
N TYR A 282 -18.77 6.02 -3.51
CA TYR A 282 -19.18 6.30 -4.89
C TYR A 282 -18.47 7.55 -5.40
N ALA A 283 -17.73 7.39 -6.48
CA ALA A 283 -16.96 8.48 -7.09
C ALA A 283 -17.88 9.46 -7.83
N VAL A 284 -17.60 10.74 -7.64
CA VAL A 284 -18.32 11.85 -8.28
C VAL A 284 -17.33 12.70 -9.10
N ALA A 285 -16.39 12.04 -9.79
CA ALA A 285 -15.32 12.69 -10.55
C ALA A 285 -15.85 13.68 -11.60
N ALA A 286 -17.09 13.50 -12.09
CA ALA A 286 -17.79 14.48 -12.93
C ALA A 286 -17.89 15.88 -12.29
N LEU A 287 -17.91 15.99 -10.95
CA LEU A 287 -17.91 17.28 -10.26
C LEU A 287 -16.59 18.03 -10.43
N ALA A 288 -15.45 17.34 -10.45
CA ALA A 288 -14.15 17.97 -10.66
C ALA A 288 -14.06 18.63 -12.02
N ASN A 289 -14.55 17.97 -13.06
CA ASN A 289 -14.63 18.56 -14.42
C ASN A 289 -15.56 19.76 -14.49
N THR A 290 -16.67 19.77 -13.75
CA THR A 290 -17.63 20.89 -13.76
C THR A 290 -17.03 22.18 -13.18
N VAL A 291 -16.05 22.06 -12.26
CA VAL A 291 -15.34 23.19 -11.66
C VAL A 291 -13.97 23.45 -12.32
N GLY A 292 -13.69 22.81 -13.45
CA GLY A 292 -12.48 23.05 -14.25
C GLY A 292 -11.18 22.47 -13.64
N VAL A 293 -11.27 21.51 -12.73
CA VAL A 293 -10.10 20.86 -12.15
C VAL A 293 -9.60 19.75 -13.10
N ASN A 294 -8.38 19.90 -13.60
CA ASN A 294 -7.73 18.88 -14.43
C ASN A 294 -7.21 17.73 -13.56
N ILE A 295 -7.80 16.54 -13.72
CA ILE A 295 -7.41 15.30 -13.02
C ILE A 295 -6.36 14.47 -13.76
N GLY A 296 -5.75 15.00 -14.83
CA GLY A 296 -4.77 14.32 -15.69
C GLY A 296 -5.37 13.78 -16.98
N THR A 297 -6.69 13.79 -17.12
CA THR A 297 -7.42 13.41 -18.34
C THR A 297 -8.74 14.15 -18.41
N LYS A 298 -9.28 14.30 -19.61
CA LYS A 298 -10.67 14.77 -19.86
C LYS A 298 -11.69 13.63 -19.77
N ALA A 299 -11.24 12.39 -19.82
CA ALA A 299 -12.08 11.23 -19.58
C ALA A 299 -12.56 11.22 -18.11
N ILE A 300 -13.82 10.90 -17.90
CA ILE A 300 -14.43 10.86 -16.58
C ILE A 300 -14.36 9.43 -16.05
N PRO A 301 -13.54 9.14 -15.03
CA PRO A 301 -13.52 7.84 -14.40
C PRO A 301 -14.78 7.65 -13.53
N TYR A 302 -15.43 6.52 -13.70
CA TYR A 302 -16.53 6.08 -12.86
C TYR A 302 -16.05 4.91 -12.01
N TYR A 303 -16.15 5.02 -10.68
CA TYR A 303 -15.83 3.93 -9.80
C TYR A 303 -16.66 3.97 -8.52
N GLN A 304 -16.84 2.80 -7.95
CA GLN A 304 -17.46 2.60 -6.65
C GLN A 304 -16.80 1.41 -5.97
N ASP A 305 -16.72 1.45 -4.66
CA ASP A 305 -16.16 0.37 -3.85
C ASP A 305 -16.88 0.19 -2.53
N TRP A 306 -16.70 -0.98 -1.99
CA TRP A 306 -17.22 -1.39 -0.70
C TRP A 306 -16.17 -2.19 0.06
N ALA A 307 -16.23 -2.12 1.39
CA ALA A 307 -15.44 -2.96 2.26
C ALA A 307 -16.21 -3.26 3.54
N PHE A 308 -15.97 -4.43 4.15
CA PHE A 308 -16.52 -4.79 5.44
C PHE A 308 -15.57 -5.66 6.26
N ASN A 309 -15.76 -5.66 7.58
CA ASN A 309 -15.15 -6.58 8.52
C ASN A 309 -16.15 -6.92 9.63
N LEU A 310 -16.53 -8.19 9.72
CA LEU A 310 -17.42 -8.74 10.74
C LEU A 310 -16.58 -9.59 11.70
N THR A 311 -16.49 -9.18 12.96
CA THR A 311 -15.73 -9.93 13.97
C THR A 311 -16.65 -10.60 14.97
N THR A 312 -16.36 -11.85 15.32
CA THR A 312 -17.10 -12.54 16.39
C THR A 312 -16.42 -12.33 17.74
N GLY A 313 -17.17 -12.51 18.79
CA GLY A 313 -16.58 -12.67 20.12
C GLY A 313 -15.75 -13.95 20.24
N LYS A 314 -14.95 -14.06 21.32
CA LYS A 314 -14.19 -15.26 21.62
C LYS A 314 -15.13 -16.46 21.87
N SER A 315 -14.85 -17.59 21.25
CA SER A 315 -15.56 -18.86 21.40
C SER A 315 -14.58 -20.02 21.61
N ARG A 316 -15.08 -21.23 21.84
CA ARG A 316 -14.26 -22.45 21.89
C ARG A 316 -13.60 -22.78 20.55
N LEU A 317 -14.18 -22.35 19.44
CA LEU A 317 -13.64 -22.52 18.09
C LEU A 317 -12.71 -21.37 17.69
N GLY A 318 -12.37 -20.48 18.59
CA GLY A 318 -11.56 -19.29 18.33
C GLY A 318 -12.38 -18.04 18.07
N ARG A 319 -11.68 -17.01 17.54
CA ARG A 319 -12.25 -15.73 17.09
C ARG A 319 -12.28 -15.72 15.57
N PHE A 320 -13.44 -15.43 15.00
CA PHE A 320 -13.59 -15.32 13.55
C PHE A 320 -13.66 -13.85 13.13
N SER A 321 -13.09 -13.57 11.97
CA SER A 321 -13.26 -12.32 11.23
C SER A 321 -13.64 -12.68 9.79
N PHE A 322 -14.79 -12.20 9.33
CA PHE A 322 -15.24 -12.30 7.95
C PHE A 322 -15.07 -10.92 7.32
N PHE A 323 -14.27 -10.83 6.30
CA PHE A 323 -13.93 -9.56 5.69
C PHE A 323 -14.07 -9.62 4.18
N GLY A 324 -14.21 -8.45 3.58
CA GLY A 324 -14.25 -8.34 2.14
C GLY A 324 -14.10 -6.91 1.68
N MET A 325 -13.70 -6.78 0.43
CA MET A 325 -13.67 -5.54 -0.32
C MET A 325 -13.87 -5.80 -1.79
N GLY A 326 -14.34 -4.80 -2.51
CA GLY A 326 -14.49 -4.89 -3.96
C GLY A 326 -14.70 -3.53 -4.58
N GLY A 327 -14.39 -3.45 -5.87
CA GLY A 327 -14.51 -2.24 -6.66
C GLY A 327 -15.03 -2.54 -8.06
N LEU A 328 -15.85 -1.64 -8.57
CA LEU A 328 -16.30 -1.59 -9.95
C LEU A 328 -15.81 -0.30 -10.56
N SER A 329 -15.18 -0.35 -11.73
CA SER A 329 -14.64 0.84 -12.39
C SER A 329 -14.74 0.73 -13.91
N HIS A 330 -14.99 1.86 -14.56
CA HIS A 330 -14.89 2.01 -16.00
C HIS A 330 -14.52 3.45 -16.39
N ILE A 331 -13.83 3.57 -17.49
CA ILE A 331 -13.45 4.85 -18.08
C ILE A 331 -13.45 4.73 -19.61
N SER A 332 -13.76 5.81 -20.31
CA SER A 332 -13.74 5.88 -21.77
C SER A 332 -12.93 7.09 -22.23
N PHE A 333 -11.89 6.85 -22.97
CA PHE A 333 -11.14 7.88 -23.66
C PHE A 333 -11.67 7.99 -25.08
N VAL A 334 -12.02 9.20 -25.50
CA VAL A 334 -12.59 9.43 -26.83
C VAL A 334 -11.66 10.39 -27.56
N GLY A 335 -11.03 9.94 -28.64
CA GLY A 335 -10.00 10.64 -29.36
C GLY A 335 -10.37 12.06 -29.76
N SER A 336 -11.61 12.25 -30.23
CA SER A 336 -12.14 13.59 -30.60
C SER A 336 -12.27 14.56 -29.42
N LYS A 337 -12.16 14.09 -28.16
CA LYS A 337 -12.21 14.91 -26.95
C LYS A 337 -10.85 15.06 -26.28
N THR A 338 -9.85 14.36 -26.78
CA THR A 338 -8.49 14.30 -26.23
C THR A 338 -7.71 15.54 -26.68
N ASP A 339 -6.86 16.07 -25.80
CA ASP A 339 -5.89 17.11 -26.14
C ASP A 339 -4.47 16.77 -25.63
N SER A 340 -3.52 17.64 -25.93
CA SER A 340 -2.11 17.45 -25.55
C SER A 340 -1.83 17.47 -24.05
N THR A 341 -2.85 17.65 -23.19
CA THR A 341 -2.74 17.60 -21.73
C THR A 341 -3.27 16.29 -21.14
N ASP A 342 -3.85 15.43 -21.96
CA ASP A 342 -4.33 14.12 -21.54
C ASP A 342 -3.16 13.15 -21.40
N PHE A 343 -3.11 12.41 -20.26
CA PHE A 343 -2.03 11.46 -19.99
C PHE A 343 -2.16 10.16 -20.78
N TYR A 344 -3.38 9.76 -21.09
CA TYR A 344 -3.69 8.41 -21.54
C TYR A 344 -4.45 8.38 -22.86
N GLY A 345 -5.08 9.49 -23.25
CA GLY A 345 -5.85 9.58 -24.47
C GLY A 345 -4.98 10.00 -25.65
N GLN A 346 -5.19 9.41 -26.81
CA GLN A 346 -4.62 9.81 -28.09
C GLN A 346 -5.72 10.32 -29.03
N ALA A 347 -5.40 11.25 -29.92
CA ALA A 347 -6.41 11.88 -30.76
C ALA A 347 -6.98 10.95 -31.85
N ASP A 348 -6.21 9.94 -32.25
CA ASP A 348 -6.57 8.94 -33.26
C ASP A 348 -7.17 7.66 -32.67
N GLU A 349 -7.44 7.64 -31.35
CA GLU A 349 -7.92 6.43 -30.65
C GLU A 349 -9.14 6.69 -29.78
N ASP A 350 -10.06 5.73 -29.76
CA ASP A 350 -11.03 5.58 -28.69
C ASP A 350 -10.67 4.34 -27.88
N SER A 351 -10.65 4.45 -26.54
CA SER A 351 -10.41 3.30 -25.69
C SER A 351 -11.41 3.21 -24.54
N TYR A 352 -11.75 1.98 -24.17
CA TYR A 352 -12.76 1.65 -23.18
C TYR A 352 -12.17 0.66 -22.20
N ASP A 353 -11.98 1.09 -20.96
CA ASP A 353 -11.48 0.26 -19.86
C ASP A 353 -12.59 -0.07 -18.88
N LYS A 354 -12.65 -1.32 -18.46
CA LYS A 354 -13.52 -1.83 -17.40
C LYS A 354 -12.75 -2.79 -16.50
N SER A 355 -12.48 -2.35 -15.30
CA SER A 355 -11.74 -3.12 -14.31
C SER A 355 -12.57 -3.31 -13.04
N ASN A 356 -12.81 -4.56 -12.67
CA ASN A 356 -13.57 -4.92 -11.48
C ASN A 356 -12.78 -5.92 -10.64
N PHE A 357 -12.91 -5.80 -9.33
CA PHE A 357 -12.35 -6.80 -8.43
C PHE A 357 -13.23 -7.05 -7.22
N SER A 358 -13.12 -8.23 -6.65
CA SER A 358 -13.67 -8.58 -5.35
C SER A 358 -12.70 -9.47 -4.59
N TYR A 359 -12.64 -9.28 -3.28
CA TYR A 359 -11.80 -10.03 -2.37
C TYR A 359 -12.57 -10.31 -1.09
N PHE A 360 -12.74 -11.57 -0.76
CA PHE A 360 -13.45 -12.04 0.43
C PHE A 360 -12.55 -12.94 1.26
N GLY A 361 -12.68 -12.90 2.56
CA GLY A 361 -11.92 -13.76 3.43
C GLY A 361 -12.61 -14.11 4.73
N ALA A 362 -12.22 -15.26 5.27
CA ALA A 362 -12.51 -15.72 6.61
C ALA A 362 -11.21 -16.00 7.34
N LYS A 363 -10.98 -15.34 8.46
CA LYS A 363 -9.84 -15.54 9.35
C LYS A 363 -10.31 -16.11 10.66
N ASN A 364 -9.68 -17.20 11.10
CA ASN A 364 -9.86 -17.76 12.43
C ASN A 364 -8.56 -17.64 13.23
N THR A 365 -8.65 -17.24 14.49
CA THR A 365 -7.56 -17.31 15.44
C THR A 365 -8.01 -18.15 16.62
N LEU A 366 -7.44 -19.36 16.74
CA LEU A 366 -7.73 -20.35 17.77
C LEU A 366 -6.61 -20.34 18.80
N ASP A 367 -6.91 -19.90 20.01
CA ASP A 367 -6.00 -19.99 21.14
C ASP A 367 -5.99 -21.46 21.63
N ILE A 368 -4.89 -22.19 21.40
CA ILE A 368 -4.72 -23.59 21.82
C ILE A 368 -4.43 -23.64 23.31
N ASP A 369 -3.51 -22.79 23.76
CA ASP A 369 -3.19 -22.60 25.18
C ASP A 369 -2.74 -21.11 25.42
N SER A 370 -2.22 -20.81 26.61
CA SER A 370 -1.79 -19.45 26.97
C SER A 370 -0.54 -18.93 26.22
N ARG A 371 0.08 -19.76 25.41
CA ARG A 371 1.33 -19.48 24.69
C ARG A 371 1.29 -19.82 23.21
N THR A 372 0.23 -20.51 22.78
CA THR A 372 0.14 -21.07 21.43
C THR A 372 -1.18 -20.70 20.79
N TYR A 373 -1.13 -20.19 19.58
CA TYR A 373 -2.32 -20.01 18.75
C TYR A 373 -2.11 -20.53 17.33
N LEU A 374 -3.21 -20.97 16.73
CA LEU A 374 -3.31 -21.32 15.32
C LEU A 374 -4.10 -20.22 14.61
N ARG A 375 -3.54 -19.69 13.54
CA ARG A 375 -4.25 -18.74 12.66
C ARG A 375 -4.46 -19.37 11.29
N THR A 376 -5.69 -19.40 10.86
CA THR A 376 -6.09 -19.91 9.54
C THR A 376 -6.84 -18.81 8.79
N VAL A 377 -6.50 -18.63 7.54
CA VAL A 377 -7.14 -17.66 6.64
C VAL A 377 -7.50 -18.36 5.34
N VAL A 378 -8.73 -18.19 4.91
CA VAL A 378 -9.21 -18.63 3.58
C VAL A 378 -9.69 -17.40 2.86
N THR A 379 -9.27 -17.20 1.62
CA THR A 379 -9.70 -16.06 0.80
C THR A 379 -10.08 -16.49 -0.60
N TYR A 380 -11.01 -15.75 -1.17
CA TYR A 380 -11.39 -15.80 -2.58
C TYR A 380 -11.23 -14.42 -3.20
N ALA A 381 -10.55 -14.35 -4.32
CA ALA A 381 -10.40 -13.14 -5.12
C ALA A 381 -10.90 -13.38 -6.53
N HIS A 382 -11.63 -12.41 -7.08
CA HIS A 382 -12.03 -12.41 -8.48
C HIS A 382 -11.71 -11.04 -9.09
N THR A 383 -11.04 -11.03 -10.25
CA THR A 383 -10.76 -9.81 -11.00
C THR A 383 -11.22 -9.96 -12.44
N VAL A 384 -11.66 -8.87 -13.02
CA VAL A 384 -11.97 -8.72 -14.44
C VAL A 384 -11.24 -7.48 -14.93
N ASP A 385 -10.50 -7.63 -16.00
CA ASP A 385 -9.78 -6.57 -16.68
C ASP A 385 -10.11 -6.68 -18.17
N HIS A 386 -10.94 -5.76 -18.65
CA HIS A 386 -11.40 -5.73 -20.04
C HIS A 386 -11.08 -4.36 -20.64
N TYR A 387 -10.35 -4.37 -21.75
CA TYR A 387 -9.95 -3.16 -22.46
C TYR A 387 -10.11 -3.34 -23.95
N ASP A 388 -10.80 -2.39 -24.61
CA ASP A 388 -10.95 -2.30 -26.06
C ASP A 388 -10.33 -1.01 -26.57
N GLN A 389 -9.56 -1.09 -27.64
CA GLN A 389 -8.99 0.05 -28.33
C GLN A 389 -9.45 0.06 -29.79
N TRP A 390 -9.86 1.22 -30.22
CA TRP A 390 -10.33 1.49 -31.57
C TRP A 390 -9.51 2.59 -32.20
N ARG A 391 -9.04 2.39 -33.41
CA ARG A 391 -8.21 3.38 -34.12
C ARG A 391 -8.95 3.98 -35.29
N TYR A 392 -8.67 5.25 -35.55
CA TYR A 392 -9.14 5.97 -36.71
C TYR A 392 -8.05 5.96 -37.80
N PRO A 393 -8.41 5.87 -39.11
CA PRO A 393 -7.45 5.91 -40.20
C PRO A 393 -6.76 7.27 -40.33
N ASP A 394 -7.47 8.31 -39.94
CA ASP A 394 -6.98 9.70 -39.96
C ASP A 394 -7.15 10.34 -38.57
N PRO A 395 -6.09 10.84 -37.95
CA PRO A 395 -6.18 11.54 -36.66
C PRO A 395 -6.81 12.93 -36.74
N VAL A 396 -7.23 13.38 -37.93
CA VAL A 396 -7.83 14.70 -38.16
C VAL A 396 -9.33 14.55 -38.36
N PRO A 397 -10.18 15.34 -37.67
CA PRO A 397 -11.63 15.33 -37.88
C PRO A 397 -12.04 15.69 -39.33
N PRO A 398 -13.14 15.12 -39.88
CA PRO A 398 -14.09 14.25 -39.21
C PRO A 398 -13.61 12.79 -39.07
N TYR A 399 -13.76 12.20 -37.86
CA TYR A 399 -13.38 10.83 -37.58
C TYR A 399 -14.41 9.86 -38.19
N HIS A 400 -14.01 9.11 -39.21
CA HIS A 400 -14.83 8.12 -39.89
C HIS A 400 -14.16 6.74 -39.83
N ASP A 401 -14.99 5.68 -39.87
CA ASP A 401 -14.56 4.29 -40.13
C ASP A 401 -13.48 3.73 -39.18
N ARG A 402 -13.63 3.97 -37.87
CA ARG A 402 -12.75 3.37 -36.87
C ARG A 402 -12.86 1.83 -36.89
N TRP A 403 -11.75 1.15 -36.62
CA TRP A 403 -11.69 -0.30 -36.43
C TRP A 403 -11.09 -0.64 -35.06
N MET A 404 -11.50 -1.80 -34.50
CA MET A 404 -10.87 -2.34 -33.32
C MET A 404 -9.47 -2.83 -33.67
N ASN A 405 -8.45 -2.34 -32.94
CA ASN A 405 -7.05 -2.69 -33.16
C ASN A 405 -6.45 -3.50 -31.98
N TYR A 406 -7.02 -3.41 -30.79
CA TYR A 406 -6.61 -4.17 -29.63
C TYR A 406 -7.80 -4.50 -28.74
N THR A 407 -7.80 -5.71 -28.14
CA THR A 407 -8.74 -6.07 -27.08
C THR A 407 -8.10 -7.04 -26.10
N ASN A 408 -8.35 -6.87 -24.81
CA ASN A 408 -8.08 -7.87 -23.79
C ASN A 408 -9.36 -8.23 -23.01
N ASP A 409 -9.51 -9.48 -22.61
CA ASP A 409 -10.50 -9.98 -21.66
C ASP A 409 -9.81 -10.94 -20.69
N ASN A 410 -9.31 -10.38 -19.60
CA ASN A 410 -8.59 -11.11 -18.58
C ASN A 410 -9.45 -11.29 -17.33
N ARG A 411 -9.55 -12.51 -16.85
CA ARG A 411 -10.31 -12.83 -15.63
C ARG A 411 -9.49 -13.72 -14.73
N THR A 412 -9.50 -13.42 -13.44
CA THR A 412 -8.90 -14.31 -12.44
C THR A 412 -9.91 -14.72 -11.38
N SER A 413 -9.77 -15.94 -10.90
CA SER A 413 -10.55 -16.47 -9.78
C SER A 413 -9.60 -17.26 -8.89
N THR A 414 -9.14 -16.65 -7.80
CA THR A 414 -8.10 -17.25 -6.96
C THR A 414 -8.65 -17.64 -5.61
N VAL A 415 -8.45 -18.90 -5.23
CA VAL A 415 -8.71 -19.40 -3.88
C VAL A 415 -7.39 -19.56 -3.15
N ARG A 416 -7.29 -19.01 -1.95
CA ARG A 416 -6.10 -19.11 -1.10
C ARG A 416 -6.47 -19.69 0.26
N PHE A 417 -5.63 -20.58 0.73
CA PHE A 417 -5.67 -21.11 2.08
C PHE A 417 -4.29 -20.89 2.73
N SER A 418 -4.27 -20.34 3.92
CA SER A 418 -3.04 -20.25 4.72
C SER A 418 -3.31 -20.61 6.16
N SER A 419 -2.38 -21.32 6.78
CA SER A 419 -2.45 -21.65 8.21
C SER A 419 -1.07 -21.60 8.82
N TYR A 420 -0.95 -21.04 10.03
CA TYR A 420 0.28 -21.07 10.79
C TYR A 420 0.05 -21.22 12.29
N LEU A 421 0.96 -21.93 12.91
CA LEU A 421 1.09 -22.06 14.36
C LEU A 421 2.14 -21.06 14.86
N ASN A 422 1.78 -20.28 15.87
CA ASN A 422 2.70 -19.42 16.59
C ASN A 422 2.81 -19.90 18.04
N GLN A 423 4.04 -20.12 18.50
CA GLN A 423 4.28 -20.57 19.87
C GLN A 423 5.34 -19.71 20.55
N LYS A 424 5.00 -19.21 21.72
CA LYS A 424 5.90 -18.60 22.69
C LYS A 424 6.36 -19.66 23.66
N VAL A 425 7.52 -20.28 23.42
CA VAL A 425 8.05 -21.32 24.30
C VAL A 425 8.37 -20.77 25.70
N ASN A 426 9.02 -19.58 25.71
CA ASN A 426 9.30 -18.83 26.94
C ASN A 426 9.56 -17.34 26.57
N SER A 427 10.02 -16.54 27.53
CA SER A 427 10.35 -15.12 27.30
C SER A 427 11.50 -14.88 26.32
N ARG A 428 12.36 -15.89 26.08
CA ARG A 428 13.52 -15.79 25.19
C ARG A 428 13.28 -16.38 23.80
N PHE A 429 12.42 -17.38 23.67
CA PHE A 429 12.26 -18.14 22.43
C PHE A 429 10.81 -18.24 22.00
N SER A 430 10.55 -17.81 20.76
CA SER A 430 9.29 -18.02 20.05
C SER A 430 9.56 -18.52 18.63
N TYR A 431 8.58 -19.23 18.06
CA TYR A 431 8.64 -19.65 16.68
C TYR A 431 7.27 -19.61 16.02
N ARG A 432 7.30 -19.53 14.67
CA ARG A 432 6.11 -19.62 13.82
C ARG A 432 6.40 -20.52 12.64
N ILE A 433 5.51 -21.48 12.41
CA ILE A 433 5.58 -22.39 11.25
C ILE A 433 4.24 -22.37 10.53
N GLY A 434 4.27 -22.41 9.21
CA GLY A 434 3.03 -22.35 8.44
C GLY A 434 3.20 -22.75 7.00
N ALA A 435 2.04 -22.86 6.33
CA ALA A 435 1.95 -23.12 4.90
C ALA A 435 0.78 -22.34 4.29
N ALA A 436 0.89 -22.07 3.00
CA ALA A 436 -0.16 -21.45 2.18
C ALA A 436 -0.21 -22.13 0.82
N GLY A 437 -1.42 -22.29 0.29
CA GLY A 437 -1.68 -22.79 -1.06
C GLY A 437 -2.60 -21.81 -1.80
N GLU A 438 -2.31 -21.58 -3.07
CA GLU A 438 -3.05 -20.67 -3.94
C GLU A 438 -3.41 -21.38 -5.25
N ALA A 439 -4.71 -21.56 -5.51
CA ALA A 439 -5.22 -22.01 -6.81
C ALA A 439 -5.53 -20.78 -7.66
N LEU A 440 -4.73 -20.52 -8.68
CA LEU A 440 -4.75 -19.34 -9.51
C LEU A 440 -5.60 -19.60 -10.77
N GLY A 441 -6.92 -19.56 -10.69
CA GLY A 441 -7.80 -19.68 -11.85
C GLY A 441 -7.61 -18.48 -12.78
N LEU A 442 -7.14 -18.71 -13.99
CA LEU A 442 -6.77 -17.69 -14.98
C LEU A 442 -7.48 -17.92 -16.29
N LYS A 443 -8.08 -16.88 -16.83
CA LYS A 443 -8.54 -16.81 -18.20
C LYS A 443 -7.99 -15.54 -18.83
N ILE A 444 -7.07 -15.70 -19.77
CA ILE A 444 -6.36 -14.59 -20.43
C ILE A 444 -6.66 -14.69 -21.91
N HIS A 445 -7.18 -13.62 -22.50
CA HIS A 445 -7.45 -13.54 -23.93
C HIS A 445 -7.09 -12.15 -24.43
N VAL A 446 -6.01 -12.07 -25.24
CA VAL A 446 -5.49 -10.81 -25.79
C VAL A 446 -5.33 -10.95 -27.29
N LEU A 447 -5.94 -10.02 -28.02
CA LEU A 447 -5.89 -9.91 -29.46
C LEU A 447 -5.33 -8.55 -29.87
N ASP A 448 -4.42 -8.54 -30.81
CA ASP A 448 -3.77 -7.33 -31.29
C ASP A 448 -3.64 -7.32 -32.83
N LYS A 449 -3.68 -6.11 -33.41
CA LYS A 449 -3.35 -5.84 -34.80
C LYS A 449 -2.81 -4.42 -35.02
N ILE A 450 -2.17 -3.83 -34.00
CA ILE A 450 -1.71 -2.43 -34.02
C ILE A 450 -0.78 -2.17 -35.23
N ALA A 451 0.11 -3.10 -35.53
CA ALA A 451 1.05 -2.97 -36.65
C ALA A 451 0.47 -3.37 -38.01
N ARG A 452 -0.86 -3.60 -38.13
CA ARG A 452 -1.48 -4.15 -39.33
C ARG A 452 -2.58 -3.25 -39.89
N PRO A 453 -2.88 -3.36 -41.21
CA PRO A 453 -4.01 -2.67 -41.82
C PRO A 453 -5.34 -3.05 -41.16
N ALA A 454 -6.32 -2.16 -41.22
CA ALA A 454 -7.66 -2.34 -40.68
C ALA A 454 -8.33 -3.66 -41.09
N ALA A 455 -8.09 -4.12 -42.34
CA ALA A 455 -8.64 -5.36 -42.89
C ALA A 455 -7.89 -6.63 -42.44
N ALA A 456 -6.73 -6.51 -41.80
CA ALA A 456 -5.96 -7.67 -41.35
C ALA A 456 -6.70 -8.41 -40.22
N PRO A 457 -6.53 -9.75 -40.11
CA PRO A 457 -7.03 -10.46 -38.94
C PRO A 457 -6.25 -10.09 -37.68
N PHE A 458 -6.85 -10.30 -36.54
CA PHE A 458 -6.15 -10.19 -35.26
C PHE A 458 -5.08 -11.26 -35.10
N ASP A 459 -3.96 -10.90 -34.50
CA ASP A 459 -3.03 -11.84 -33.89
C ASP A 459 -3.45 -12.16 -32.46
N THR A 460 -3.34 -13.43 -32.09
CA THR A 460 -3.56 -13.87 -30.72
C THR A 460 -2.27 -13.70 -29.94
N VAL A 461 -2.18 -12.65 -29.13
CA VAL A 461 -1.03 -12.35 -28.28
C VAL A 461 -0.97 -13.34 -27.11
N SER A 462 -2.11 -13.57 -26.48
CA SER A 462 -2.24 -14.54 -25.41
C SER A 462 -3.60 -15.22 -25.42
N ASN A 463 -3.62 -16.54 -25.20
CA ASN A 463 -4.83 -17.32 -25.00
C ASN A 463 -4.55 -18.44 -24.01
N TYR A 464 -5.06 -18.29 -22.78
CA TYR A 464 -4.85 -19.27 -21.71
C TYR A 464 -6.12 -19.41 -20.85
N ASP A 465 -6.48 -20.65 -20.55
CA ASP A 465 -7.53 -21.01 -19.59
C ASP A 465 -7.02 -22.16 -18.73
N GLY A 466 -6.82 -21.93 -17.42
CA GLY A 466 -6.26 -22.93 -16.52
C GLY A 466 -6.14 -22.46 -15.08
N THR A 467 -5.73 -23.37 -14.21
CA THR A 467 -5.63 -23.11 -12.76
C THR A 467 -4.29 -23.60 -12.23
N PRO A 468 -3.18 -22.89 -12.48
CA PRO A 468 -1.91 -23.21 -11.83
C PRO A 468 -1.99 -23.06 -10.32
N PHE A 469 -1.12 -23.81 -9.62
CA PHE A 469 -1.09 -23.85 -8.16
C PHE A 469 0.26 -23.37 -7.63
N LEU A 470 0.22 -22.48 -6.61
CA LEU A 470 1.39 -22.02 -5.89
C LEU A 470 1.32 -22.52 -4.45
N LEU A 471 2.32 -23.31 -4.04
CA LEU A 471 2.51 -23.76 -2.66
C LEU A 471 3.64 -22.97 -2.02
N GLN A 472 3.42 -22.52 -0.79
CA GLN A 472 4.40 -21.83 0.03
C GLN A 472 4.41 -22.42 1.43
N TYR A 473 5.59 -22.55 2.03
CA TYR A 473 5.74 -23.03 3.41
C TYR A 473 6.89 -22.31 4.09
N PHE A 474 6.80 -22.11 5.39
CA PHE A 474 7.83 -21.41 6.12
C PHE A 474 7.97 -21.89 7.56
N GLY A 475 9.17 -21.71 8.09
CA GLY A 475 9.45 -21.80 9.50
C GLY A 475 10.38 -20.67 9.92
N GLN A 476 10.06 -20.01 11.03
CA GLN A 476 10.88 -18.91 11.54
C GLN A 476 10.88 -18.91 13.06
N PHE A 477 11.96 -18.38 13.64
CA PHE A 477 12.10 -18.25 15.08
C PHE A 477 12.70 -16.90 15.46
N LYS A 478 12.42 -16.49 16.70
CA LYS A 478 13.07 -15.38 17.37
C LYS A 478 13.68 -15.87 18.67
N TYR A 479 14.98 -15.60 18.82
CA TYR A 479 15.71 -15.94 20.02
C TYR A 479 16.36 -14.69 20.65
N ARG A 480 15.98 -14.38 21.87
CA ARG A 480 16.52 -13.26 22.67
C ARG A 480 17.59 -13.83 23.59
N LEU A 481 18.87 -13.70 23.18
CA LEU A 481 20.00 -14.13 23.97
C LEU A 481 20.12 -13.32 25.27
N SER A 482 19.85 -12.01 25.16
CA SER A 482 19.79 -11.08 26.29
C SER A 482 18.74 -9.98 26.01
N GLU A 483 18.54 -9.05 26.95
CA GLU A 483 17.72 -7.86 26.69
C GLU A 483 18.29 -7.01 25.52
N GLN A 484 19.59 -7.09 25.29
CA GLN A 484 20.28 -6.32 24.27
C GLN A 484 20.37 -7.04 22.92
N PHE A 485 20.47 -8.39 22.89
CA PHE A 485 20.79 -9.12 21.68
C PHE A 485 19.72 -10.14 21.31
N SER A 486 19.21 -10.03 20.09
CA SER A 486 18.23 -10.95 19.53
C SER A 486 18.57 -11.37 18.10
N ILE A 487 18.23 -12.61 17.77
CA ILE A 487 18.36 -13.20 16.45
C ILE A 487 16.99 -13.65 15.98
N ILE A 488 16.71 -13.40 14.70
CA ILE A 488 15.54 -13.91 13.98
C ILE A 488 16.09 -14.72 12.81
N GLY A 489 15.70 -15.99 12.71
CA GLY A 489 16.08 -16.85 11.60
C GLY A 489 14.87 -17.55 11.02
N GLY A 490 14.93 -17.90 9.73
CA GLY A 490 13.86 -18.63 9.09
C GLY A 490 14.22 -19.16 7.71
N LEU A 491 13.38 -20.07 7.24
CA LEU A 491 13.39 -20.62 5.89
C LEU A 491 11.99 -20.44 5.30
N HIS A 492 11.95 -19.98 4.06
CA HIS A 492 10.75 -19.98 3.21
C HIS A 492 10.97 -20.95 2.06
N GLY A 493 9.93 -21.66 1.66
CA GLY A 493 9.93 -22.51 0.47
C GLY A 493 8.75 -22.20 -0.41
N MET A 494 8.94 -22.29 -1.73
CA MET A 494 7.92 -22.03 -2.73
C MET A 494 8.03 -23.04 -3.87
N HIS A 495 6.87 -23.54 -4.34
CA HIS A 495 6.73 -24.42 -5.50
C HIS A 495 5.60 -23.91 -6.39
N PHE A 496 5.88 -23.73 -7.68
CA PHE A 496 4.90 -23.34 -8.70
C PHE A 496 4.74 -24.48 -9.71
N ASP A 497 3.56 -25.08 -9.75
CA ASP A 497 3.30 -26.31 -10.50
C ASP A 497 3.26 -26.10 -12.02
N ALA A 498 2.89 -24.88 -12.49
CA ALA A 498 2.75 -24.63 -13.93
C ALA A 498 4.04 -24.88 -14.74
N ASN A 499 5.21 -24.78 -14.10
CA ASN A 499 6.50 -25.00 -14.74
C ASN A 499 7.50 -25.75 -13.86
N GLY A 500 7.08 -26.20 -12.66
CA GLY A 500 7.93 -26.91 -11.71
C GLY A 500 9.01 -26.04 -11.06
N SER A 501 8.82 -24.72 -10.96
CA SER A 501 9.79 -23.84 -10.34
C SER A 501 9.78 -23.97 -8.81
N ASP A 502 10.98 -24.15 -8.23
CA ASP A 502 11.18 -24.28 -6.79
C ASP A 502 12.09 -23.18 -6.25
N ALA A 503 11.84 -22.78 -5.00
CA ALA A 503 12.73 -21.91 -4.23
C ALA A 503 12.87 -22.38 -2.78
N VAL A 504 14.08 -22.22 -2.23
CA VAL A 504 14.38 -22.32 -0.79
C VAL A 504 15.14 -21.06 -0.41
N GLU A 505 14.58 -20.33 0.53
CA GLU A 505 14.95 -18.95 0.83
C GLU A 505 15.36 -18.78 2.32
N PRO A 506 16.66 -18.86 2.64
CA PRO A 506 17.15 -18.58 3.98
C PRO A 506 17.05 -17.08 4.30
N ARG A 507 16.68 -16.78 5.53
CA ARG A 507 16.56 -15.41 6.06
C ARG A 507 17.10 -15.33 7.47
N LEU A 508 17.88 -14.30 7.75
CA LEU A 508 18.54 -14.12 9.03
C LEU A 508 18.65 -12.64 9.39
N SER A 509 18.32 -12.30 10.63
CA SER A 509 18.51 -10.95 11.16
C SER A 509 19.04 -11.02 12.59
N ALA A 510 19.98 -10.14 12.89
CA ALA A 510 20.51 -9.95 14.23
C ALA A 510 20.34 -8.49 14.64
N THR A 511 19.85 -8.25 15.84
CA THR A 511 19.64 -6.90 16.38
C THR A 511 20.33 -6.76 17.73
N TYR A 512 21.12 -5.70 17.87
CA TYR A 512 21.78 -5.31 19.10
C TYR A 512 21.25 -3.97 19.61
N GLN A 513 20.69 -3.96 20.82
CA GLN A 513 20.22 -2.76 21.51
C GLN A 513 21.37 -2.14 22.25
N LEU A 514 21.78 -0.97 21.84
CA LEU A 514 22.82 -0.16 22.44
C LEU A 514 22.22 0.73 23.55
N PRO A 515 23.00 1.27 24.48
CA PRO A 515 22.55 2.26 25.45
C PRO A 515 21.89 3.50 24.81
N ALA A 516 21.18 4.28 25.60
CA ALA A 516 20.59 5.56 25.20
C ALA A 516 19.61 5.49 24.00
N GLY A 517 18.85 4.38 23.88
CA GLY A 517 17.79 4.24 22.88
C GLY A 517 18.30 4.01 21.45
N GLN A 518 19.51 3.47 21.31
CA GLN A 518 20.11 3.11 20.02
C GLN A 518 19.92 1.62 19.71
N SER A 519 19.91 1.27 18.45
CA SER A 519 19.97 -0.13 18.00
C SER A 519 20.67 -0.26 16.67
N LEU A 520 21.35 -1.40 16.48
CA LEU A 520 22.00 -1.81 15.25
C LEU A 520 21.41 -3.14 14.81
N SER A 521 21.00 -3.26 13.55
CA SER A 521 20.47 -4.50 12.99
C SER A 521 21.18 -4.82 11.69
N LEU A 522 21.54 -6.09 11.52
CA LEU A 522 22.02 -6.64 10.26
C LEU A 522 21.05 -7.71 9.78
N SER A 523 20.59 -7.59 8.54
CA SER A 523 19.61 -8.50 7.96
C SER A 523 20.07 -9.00 6.61
N TYR A 524 19.85 -10.29 6.38
CA TYR A 524 20.02 -10.98 5.11
C TYR A 524 18.75 -11.73 4.74
N GLY A 525 18.37 -11.74 3.47
CA GLY A 525 17.29 -12.56 2.95
C GLY A 525 17.52 -12.91 1.48
N LEU A 526 17.31 -14.19 1.15
CA LEU A 526 17.05 -14.61 -0.22
C LEU A 526 15.53 -14.57 -0.44
N HIS A 527 15.13 -13.99 -1.57
CA HIS A 527 13.73 -13.79 -1.94
C HIS A 527 13.53 -14.22 -3.39
N SER A 528 12.36 -14.75 -3.70
CA SER A 528 11.99 -15.11 -5.07
C SER A 528 10.59 -14.62 -5.37
N GLU A 529 10.30 -14.34 -6.63
CA GLU A 529 8.97 -13.98 -7.12
C GLU A 529 8.66 -14.65 -8.45
N LEU A 530 7.37 -14.95 -8.66
CA LEU A 530 6.83 -15.31 -9.95
C LEU A 530 6.96 -14.15 -10.94
N GLN A 531 7.11 -14.44 -12.21
CA GLN A 531 6.87 -13.41 -13.21
C GLN A 531 5.40 -12.95 -13.14
N PRO A 532 5.08 -11.71 -13.54
CA PRO A 532 3.70 -11.33 -13.74
C PRO A 532 2.96 -12.34 -14.60
N LEU A 533 1.78 -12.79 -14.16
CA LEU A 533 1.07 -13.90 -14.80
C LEU A 533 0.86 -13.73 -16.32
N PRO A 534 0.55 -12.52 -16.85
CA PRO A 534 0.44 -12.36 -18.31
C PRO A 534 1.70 -12.75 -19.08
N VAL A 535 2.89 -12.49 -18.50
CA VAL A 535 4.18 -12.77 -19.15
C VAL A 535 4.40 -14.26 -19.42
N TYR A 536 3.94 -15.14 -18.51
CA TYR A 536 4.05 -16.59 -18.72
C TYR A 536 3.26 -17.09 -19.92
N PHE A 537 2.10 -16.48 -20.17
CA PHE A 537 1.13 -16.99 -21.14
C PHE A 537 1.15 -16.23 -22.47
N GLN A 538 2.09 -15.31 -22.62
CA GLN A 538 2.34 -14.64 -23.88
C GLN A 538 2.88 -15.61 -24.92
N SER A 539 2.34 -15.55 -26.13
CA SER A 539 2.66 -16.47 -27.21
C SER A 539 2.97 -15.80 -28.55
N TYR A 540 2.87 -14.48 -28.61
CA TYR A 540 3.18 -13.69 -29.79
C TYR A 540 3.86 -12.38 -29.41
N ASP A 541 4.96 -12.06 -30.11
CA ASP A 541 5.66 -10.79 -30.06
C ASP A 541 5.27 -9.97 -31.30
N GLU A 542 4.57 -8.88 -31.09
CA GLU A 542 4.09 -8.04 -32.18
C GLU A 542 5.24 -7.30 -32.87
N THR A 543 6.22 -6.82 -32.11
CA THR A 543 7.34 -6.03 -32.62
C THR A 543 8.19 -6.84 -33.60
N ASP A 544 8.50 -8.09 -33.23
CA ASP A 544 9.36 -8.99 -34.02
C ASP A 544 8.55 -10.01 -34.85
N GLN A 545 7.21 -10.02 -34.71
CA GLN A 545 6.28 -10.96 -35.35
C GLN A 545 6.64 -12.43 -35.10
N ILE A 546 7.15 -12.74 -33.93
CA ILE A 546 7.59 -14.07 -33.52
C ILE A 546 6.48 -14.75 -32.72
N ARG A 547 6.24 -16.04 -32.97
CA ARG A 547 5.39 -16.91 -32.15
C ARG A 547 6.25 -17.88 -31.36
N ASP A 548 6.17 -17.80 -30.04
CA ASP A 548 6.88 -18.70 -29.12
C ASP A 548 6.11 -18.80 -27.79
N SER A 549 5.93 -19.99 -27.29
CA SER A 549 5.28 -20.25 -25.99
C SER A 549 6.29 -20.61 -24.89
N SER A 550 7.57 -20.39 -25.11
CA SER A 550 8.64 -20.78 -24.16
C SER A 550 8.60 -19.98 -22.86
N ASN A 551 7.93 -18.81 -22.82
CA ASN A 551 7.75 -18.04 -21.61
C ASN A 551 7.06 -18.83 -20.48
N ARG A 552 6.27 -19.85 -20.80
CA ARG A 552 5.69 -20.77 -19.81
C ARG A 552 6.72 -21.50 -18.96
N LYS A 553 7.98 -21.59 -19.44
CA LYS A 553 9.10 -22.24 -18.76
C LYS A 553 9.96 -21.27 -17.94
N LEU A 554 9.61 -19.98 -17.90
CA LEU A 554 10.35 -19.01 -17.13
C LEU A 554 10.33 -19.39 -15.64
N GLY A 555 11.51 -19.44 -15.04
CA GLY A 555 11.69 -19.64 -13.63
C GLY A 555 11.38 -18.36 -12.82
N LEU A 556 11.62 -18.45 -11.53
CA LEU A 556 11.46 -17.35 -10.59
C LEU A 556 12.58 -16.33 -10.77
N THR A 557 12.24 -15.02 -10.65
CA THR A 557 13.25 -13.99 -10.41
C THR A 557 13.67 -14.05 -8.95
N ARG A 558 14.97 -13.94 -8.67
CA ARG A 558 15.53 -14.05 -7.32
C ARG A 558 16.29 -12.79 -6.91
N ALA A 559 16.27 -12.47 -5.61
CA ALA A 559 16.96 -11.33 -5.07
C ALA A 559 17.61 -11.66 -3.71
N GLN A 560 18.90 -11.36 -3.57
CA GLN A 560 19.59 -11.37 -2.28
C GLN A 560 19.56 -9.96 -1.69
N HIS A 561 19.07 -9.82 -0.47
CA HIS A 561 19.04 -8.55 0.25
C HIS A 561 20.02 -8.58 1.42
N TYR A 562 20.86 -7.57 1.52
CA TYR A 562 21.72 -7.27 2.65
C TYR A 562 21.38 -5.88 3.15
N VAL A 563 21.00 -5.75 4.42
CA VAL A 563 20.59 -4.46 5.01
C VAL A 563 21.22 -4.27 6.36
N LEU A 564 21.91 -3.16 6.53
CA LEU A 564 22.41 -2.67 7.81
C LEU A 564 21.54 -1.49 8.24
N THR A 565 20.96 -1.56 9.42
CA THR A 565 20.08 -0.52 9.97
C THR A 565 20.62 -0.03 11.30
N TYR A 566 20.78 1.29 11.44
CA TYR A 566 21.00 1.97 12.71
C TYR A 566 19.80 2.82 13.05
N GLU A 567 19.23 2.67 14.26
CA GLU A 567 18.15 3.51 14.77
C GLU A 567 18.55 4.14 16.09
N TRP A 568 18.25 5.42 16.27
CA TRP A 568 18.50 6.16 17.48
C TRP A 568 17.30 7.04 17.87
N ARG A 569 16.76 6.79 19.06
CA ARG A 569 15.73 7.61 19.69
C ARG A 569 16.38 8.55 20.67
N PHE A 570 16.93 9.65 20.16
CA PHE A 570 17.81 10.55 20.88
C PHE A 570 17.09 11.51 21.86
N MET A 571 15.79 11.73 21.63
CA MET A 571 14.91 12.51 22.50
C MET A 571 13.49 11.93 22.47
N PRO A 572 12.64 12.21 23.49
CA PRO A 572 11.23 11.85 23.43
C PRO A 572 10.56 12.35 22.14
N GLY A 573 9.90 11.45 21.43
CA GLY A 573 9.23 11.76 20.16
C GLY A 573 10.14 11.91 18.94
N TRP A 574 11.48 11.87 19.07
CA TRP A 574 12.42 11.96 17.96
C TRP A 574 13.05 10.62 17.63
N ARG A 575 13.23 10.38 16.35
CA ARG A 575 13.90 9.20 15.81
C ARG A 575 14.81 9.58 14.65
N LEU A 576 16.04 9.06 14.68
CA LEU A 576 16.94 8.99 13.53
C LEU A 576 17.05 7.54 13.12
N LYS A 577 16.92 7.24 11.84
CA LYS A 577 17.14 5.92 11.26
C LYS A 577 18.02 6.06 10.03
N ALA A 578 19.12 5.32 10.00
CA ALA A 578 20.02 5.23 8.85
C ALA A 578 20.06 3.78 8.37
N GLU A 579 19.97 3.57 7.06
CA GLU A 579 20.07 2.24 6.46
C GLU A 579 21.08 2.28 5.32
N ALA A 580 21.89 1.22 5.21
CA ALA A 580 22.70 0.93 4.04
C ALA A 580 22.28 -0.43 3.49
N TYR A 581 22.09 -0.54 2.18
CA TYR A 581 21.63 -1.78 1.58
C TYR A 581 22.38 -2.11 0.29
N TYR A 582 22.43 -3.42 0.02
CA TYR A 582 22.84 -3.99 -1.24
C TYR A 582 21.88 -5.10 -1.62
N GLN A 583 21.37 -5.07 -2.87
CA GLN A 583 20.48 -6.09 -3.42
C GLN A 583 21.08 -6.59 -4.73
N TYR A 584 21.17 -7.90 -4.88
CA TYR A 584 21.59 -8.56 -6.10
C TYR A 584 20.42 -9.39 -6.65
N LEU A 585 19.94 -9.01 -7.83
CA LEU A 585 18.86 -9.69 -8.54
C LEU A 585 19.46 -10.58 -9.61
N PHE A 586 18.92 -11.79 -9.76
CA PHE A 586 19.41 -12.76 -10.72
C PHE A 586 18.26 -13.65 -11.20
N ASP A 587 18.50 -14.46 -12.22
CA ASP A 587 17.48 -15.25 -12.93
C ASP A 587 16.35 -14.36 -13.48
N VAL A 588 16.68 -13.13 -13.89
CA VAL A 588 15.71 -12.17 -14.44
C VAL A 588 15.44 -12.51 -15.91
N PRO A 589 14.17 -12.49 -16.36
CA PRO A 589 13.86 -12.68 -17.77
C PRO A 589 14.42 -11.57 -18.65
N VAL A 590 15.11 -11.99 -19.71
CA VAL A 590 15.70 -11.18 -20.78
C VAL A 590 15.47 -11.86 -22.11
N GLU A 591 15.62 -11.16 -23.22
CA GLU A 591 15.54 -11.76 -24.54
C GLU A 591 16.64 -12.82 -24.74
N ARG A 592 16.35 -13.84 -25.56
CA ARG A 592 17.32 -14.93 -25.87
C ARG A 592 18.49 -14.41 -26.68
N ASN A 593 18.20 -13.56 -27.66
CA ASN A 593 19.22 -12.90 -28.47
C ASN A 593 19.84 -11.72 -27.68
N PRO A 594 21.12 -11.40 -27.94
CA PRO A 594 21.77 -10.30 -27.26
C PRO A 594 21.00 -8.99 -27.42
N SER A 595 20.50 -8.44 -26.31
CA SER A 595 19.75 -7.18 -26.27
C SER A 595 19.84 -6.51 -24.89
N GLY A 596 19.45 -5.25 -24.84
CA GLY A 596 19.32 -4.50 -23.58
C GLY A 596 17.98 -4.69 -22.87
N PHE A 597 17.09 -5.52 -23.36
CA PHE A 597 15.79 -5.78 -22.71
C PHE A 597 15.94 -6.51 -21.38
N SER A 598 15.16 -6.11 -20.37
CA SER A 598 15.05 -6.80 -19.08
C SER A 598 13.70 -6.51 -18.40
N MET A 599 13.08 -7.54 -17.86
CA MET A 599 11.84 -7.46 -17.08
C MET A 599 11.98 -6.60 -15.82
N LEU A 600 13.19 -6.30 -15.34
CA LEU A 600 13.40 -5.36 -14.23
C LEU A 600 12.91 -3.94 -14.51
N ASN A 601 12.67 -3.58 -15.76
CA ASN A 601 12.21 -2.26 -16.18
C ASN A 601 10.68 -2.17 -16.39
N ALA A 602 9.95 -3.29 -16.26
CA ALA A 602 8.51 -3.38 -16.44
C ALA A 602 7.72 -3.12 -15.13
N GLY A 603 6.40 -3.02 -15.22
CA GLY A 603 5.47 -3.07 -14.08
C GLY A 603 5.05 -1.73 -13.48
N ALA A 604 5.47 -0.61 -14.05
CA ALA A 604 5.06 0.74 -13.64
C ALA A 604 4.05 1.38 -14.61
N ASP A 605 3.43 0.56 -15.44
CA ASP A 605 2.50 0.94 -16.48
C ASP A 605 1.22 0.09 -16.45
N PHE A 606 0.32 0.24 -17.41
CA PHE A 606 -0.93 -0.53 -17.50
C PHE A 606 -0.77 -1.90 -18.18
N GLY A 607 0.43 -2.31 -18.56
CA GLY A 607 0.68 -3.58 -19.22
C GLY A 607 2.10 -4.06 -19.05
N PHE A 608 2.42 -5.13 -19.76
CA PHE A 608 3.75 -5.70 -19.82
C PHE A 608 4.21 -5.73 -21.27
N PRO A 609 5.54 -5.67 -21.52
CA PRO A 609 6.06 -5.79 -22.88
C PRO A 609 5.66 -7.12 -23.53
N ASP A 610 5.20 -7.06 -24.78
CA ASP A 610 4.77 -8.22 -25.56
C ASP A 610 5.97 -8.98 -26.11
N LYS A 611 6.78 -9.55 -25.20
CA LYS A 611 7.99 -10.30 -25.50
C LYS A 611 7.84 -11.80 -25.26
N VAL A 612 8.23 -12.60 -26.23
CA VAL A 612 8.22 -14.07 -26.18
C VAL A 612 9.64 -14.63 -26.26
N GLY A 613 9.80 -15.90 -25.93
CA GLY A 613 11.09 -16.57 -26.01
C GLY A 613 12.10 -16.10 -24.97
N LEU A 614 11.64 -15.50 -23.88
CA LEU A 614 12.49 -14.98 -22.81
C LEU A 614 13.25 -16.09 -22.08
N VAL A 615 14.39 -15.75 -21.49
CA VAL A 615 15.25 -16.65 -20.70
C VAL A 615 15.69 -15.99 -19.39
N ASN A 616 15.80 -16.76 -18.30
CA ASN A 616 16.23 -16.29 -16.98
C ASN A 616 17.77 -16.12 -16.89
N LYS A 617 18.34 -15.14 -17.60
CA LYS A 617 19.78 -14.86 -17.62
C LYS A 617 20.16 -13.45 -17.23
N GLY A 618 19.19 -12.55 -17.06
CA GLY A 618 19.41 -11.19 -16.68
C GLY A 618 19.83 -11.05 -15.21
N THR A 619 20.51 -9.97 -14.90
CA THR A 619 20.91 -9.61 -13.53
C THR A 619 20.63 -8.15 -13.23
N GLY A 620 20.52 -7.82 -11.94
CA GLY A 620 20.39 -6.45 -11.47
C GLY A 620 21.12 -6.22 -10.17
N THR A 621 21.45 -4.96 -9.90
CA THR A 621 22.06 -4.53 -8.63
C THR A 621 21.44 -3.23 -8.16
N ASN A 622 20.95 -3.23 -6.92
CA ASN A 622 20.48 -2.02 -6.24
C ASN A 622 21.31 -1.80 -4.98
N LYS A 623 21.89 -0.63 -4.82
CA LYS A 623 22.66 -0.27 -3.64
C LYS A 623 22.40 1.16 -3.25
N GLY A 624 22.37 1.44 -1.95
CA GLY A 624 22.13 2.80 -1.51
C GLY A 624 22.21 3.00 -0.01
N VAL A 625 22.07 4.26 0.36
CA VAL A 625 22.00 4.71 1.75
C VAL A 625 20.74 5.54 1.95
N GLU A 626 20.10 5.35 3.08
CA GLU A 626 18.83 5.98 3.44
C GLU A 626 18.98 6.67 4.80
N LEU A 627 18.43 7.86 4.94
CA LEU A 627 18.36 8.58 6.20
C LEU A 627 16.94 9.04 6.46
N THR A 628 16.43 8.77 7.64
CA THR A 628 15.17 9.29 8.14
C THR A 628 15.41 10.03 9.45
N VAL A 629 15.00 11.29 9.51
CA VAL A 629 14.88 12.06 10.75
C VAL A 629 13.41 12.35 10.96
N GLU A 630 12.87 11.89 12.07
CA GLU A 630 11.45 11.99 12.35
C GLU A 630 11.19 12.53 13.74
N ARG A 631 10.29 13.48 13.82
CA ARG A 631 9.57 13.83 15.02
C ARG A 631 8.12 13.40 14.89
N PHE A 632 7.72 12.46 15.70
CA PHE A 632 6.30 12.11 15.81
C PHE A 632 5.49 13.28 16.35
N LEU A 633 4.19 13.33 16.00
CA LEU A 633 3.32 14.38 16.50
C LEU A 633 3.43 14.44 18.03
N ASP A 634 3.84 15.59 18.52
CA ASP A 634 4.00 15.91 19.92
C ASP A 634 3.94 17.43 20.10
N HIS A 635 3.19 17.93 21.12
CA HIS A 635 2.92 19.34 21.31
C HIS A 635 2.36 20.04 20.05
N GLY A 636 1.60 19.29 19.26
CA GLY A 636 0.90 19.76 18.06
C GLY A 636 1.78 20.00 16.86
N TYR A 637 3.01 19.48 16.76
CA TYR A 637 3.78 19.51 15.52
C TYR A 637 4.53 18.21 15.27
N TYR A 638 4.74 17.92 14.01
CA TYR A 638 5.54 16.78 13.53
C TYR A 638 6.50 17.20 12.43
N LEU A 639 7.52 16.38 12.23
CA LEU A 639 8.50 16.51 11.15
C LEU A 639 8.87 15.11 10.65
N LEU A 640 8.97 14.94 9.33
CA LEU A 640 9.54 13.76 8.70
C LEU A 640 10.45 14.22 7.55
N LEU A 641 11.74 14.00 7.70
CA LEU A 641 12.74 14.21 6.65
C LEU A 641 13.27 12.85 6.22
N THR A 642 13.22 12.57 4.93
CA THR A 642 13.77 11.35 4.37
C THR A 642 14.67 11.68 3.20
N THR A 643 15.82 11.00 3.14
CA THR A 643 16.77 11.11 2.04
C THR A 643 17.23 9.73 1.65
N SER A 644 17.30 9.47 0.37
CA SER A 644 17.86 8.24 -0.19
C SER A 644 18.78 8.59 -1.33
N LEU A 645 19.98 8.04 -1.31
CA LEU A 645 20.95 8.08 -2.39
C LEU A 645 21.16 6.64 -2.85
N PHE A 646 20.91 6.36 -4.12
CA PHE A 646 21.00 4.98 -4.59
C PHE A 646 21.37 4.87 -6.06
N ASP A 647 21.84 3.69 -6.43
CA ASP A 647 22.14 3.32 -7.80
C ASP A 647 21.52 1.97 -8.12
N SER A 648 20.70 1.94 -9.18
CA SER A 648 20.02 0.75 -9.67
C SER A 648 20.46 0.46 -11.11
N LYS A 649 21.07 -0.70 -11.31
CA LYS A 649 21.68 -1.13 -12.57
C LYS A 649 21.18 -2.51 -12.96
N TYR A 650 21.20 -2.81 -14.26
CA TYR A 650 20.88 -4.13 -14.78
C TYR A 650 21.77 -4.50 -15.98
N LYS A 651 21.77 -5.78 -16.30
CA LYS A 651 22.35 -6.33 -17.53
C LYS A 651 21.28 -7.15 -18.26
N GLY A 652 21.06 -6.82 -19.53
CA GLY A 652 20.31 -7.64 -20.46
C GLY A 652 21.10 -8.88 -20.93
N SER A 653 20.61 -9.54 -21.95
CA SER A 653 21.29 -10.71 -22.53
C SER A 653 22.59 -10.36 -23.26
N ASP A 654 22.80 -9.11 -23.64
CA ASP A 654 24.04 -8.62 -24.24
C ASP A 654 25.15 -8.40 -23.19
N GLY A 655 24.86 -8.53 -21.89
CA GLY A 655 25.81 -8.37 -20.80
C GLY A 655 26.24 -6.91 -20.49
N ILE A 656 25.69 -5.92 -21.21
CA ILE A 656 26.03 -4.52 -21.04
C ILE A 656 25.27 -3.95 -19.83
N GLU A 657 26.02 -3.30 -18.92
CA GLU A 657 25.41 -2.67 -17.75
C GLU A 657 24.72 -1.34 -18.10
N ARG A 658 23.45 -1.20 -17.70
CA ARG A 658 22.63 -0.02 -17.93
C ARG A 658 21.92 0.43 -16.67
N ASN A 659 21.45 1.67 -16.64
CA ASN A 659 20.53 2.12 -15.58
C ASN A 659 19.19 1.45 -15.75
N THR A 660 18.54 1.03 -14.64
CA THR A 660 17.12 0.64 -14.70
C THR A 660 16.26 1.88 -14.97
N ALA A 661 15.05 1.67 -15.48
CA ALA A 661 14.03 2.72 -15.61
C ALA A 661 13.72 3.40 -14.24
N PHE A 662 14.00 2.70 -13.15
CA PHE A 662 13.71 3.11 -11.77
C PHE A 662 14.93 3.68 -11.02
N ASN A 663 16.03 3.98 -11.72
CA ASN A 663 17.22 4.55 -11.13
C ASN A 663 17.11 6.06 -10.98
N TYR A 664 16.37 6.54 -10.00
CA TYR A 664 16.22 7.98 -9.73
C TYR A 664 17.46 8.65 -9.13
N LYS A 665 18.48 7.89 -8.72
CA LYS A 665 19.72 8.36 -8.08
C LYS A 665 19.52 8.96 -6.69
N TYR A 666 18.54 9.83 -6.50
CA TYR A 666 18.24 10.43 -5.20
C TYR A 666 16.75 10.69 -5.01
N VAL A 667 16.34 10.63 -3.77
CA VAL A 667 14.98 11.00 -3.31
C VAL A 667 15.12 11.81 -2.03
N PHE A 668 14.49 12.96 -1.97
CA PHE A 668 14.38 13.77 -0.77
C PHE A 668 12.92 14.13 -0.53
N ASN A 669 12.42 13.86 0.69
CA ASN A 669 11.11 14.30 1.12
C ASN A 669 11.23 15.04 2.45
N ALA A 670 10.53 16.16 2.58
CA ALA A 670 10.36 16.91 3.81
C ALA A 670 8.88 17.13 4.08
N LEU A 671 8.39 16.60 5.18
CA LEU A 671 7.03 16.78 5.62
C LEU A 671 7.05 17.43 7.00
N ALA A 672 6.25 18.48 7.17
CA ALA A 672 6.07 19.15 8.45
C ALA A 672 4.63 19.58 8.62
N GLY A 673 4.14 19.56 9.85
CA GLY A 673 2.81 20.05 10.15
C GLY A 673 2.66 20.58 11.56
N LYS A 674 1.73 21.51 11.71
CA LYS A 674 1.38 22.12 12.98
C LYS A 674 -0.12 22.08 13.18
N GLU A 675 -0.52 21.65 14.39
CA GLU A 675 -1.89 21.71 14.90
C GLU A 675 -1.97 22.78 15.99
N TRP A 676 -2.84 23.76 15.81
CA TRP A 676 -3.17 24.74 16.81
C TRP A 676 -4.51 24.37 17.46
N LYS A 677 -4.50 24.18 18.76
CA LYS A 677 -5.70 23.98 19.56
C LYS A 677 -6.52 25.27 19.61
N LEU A 678 -7.80 25.16 19.31
CA LEU A 678 -8.73 26.28 19.33
C LEU A 678 -9.70 26.14 20.54
N GLY A 679 -9.78 27.21 21.34
CA GLY A 679 -10.56 27.21 22.56
C GLY A 679 -9.91 26.44 23.73
N ASN A 680 -10.49 26.52 24.92
CA ASN A 680 -9.89 26.01 26.16
C ASN A 680 -9.86 24.47 26.25
N SER A 681 -10.74 23.77 25.53
CA SER A 681 -10.82 22.31 25.60
C SER A 681 -9.86 21.56 24.65
N GLY A 682 -9.27 22.26 23.66
CA GLY A 682 -8.48 21.62 22.62
C GLY A 682 -9.27 20.63 21.71
N ALA A 683 -10.61 20.62 21.85
CA ALA A 683 -11.50 19.79 21.03
C ALA A 683 -11.54 20.24 19.57
N ASN A 684 -11.37 21.54 19.34
CA ASN A 684 -11.26 22.14 18.02
C ASN A 684 -9.80 22.41 17.69
N ALA A 685 -9.44 22.30 16.42
CA ALA A 685 -8.08 22.56 15.99
C ALA A 685 -8.04 23.08 14.55
N PHE A 686 -7.03 23.89 14.28
CA PHE A 686 -6.62 24.26 12.92
C PHE A 686 -5.27 23.60 12.63
N THR A 687 -5.10 23.05 11.44
CA THR A 687 -3.85 22.41 11.03
C THR A 687 -3.31 22.99 9.74
N VAL A 688 -2.00 23.06 9.65
CA VAL A 688 -1.27 23.34 8.41
C VAL A 688 -0.21 22.28 8.25
N ASP A 689 -0.21 21.64 7.10
CA ASP A 689 0.73 20.60 6.74
C ASP A 689 1.40 20.95 5.40
N ILE A 690 2.70 20.73 5.30
CA ILE A 690 3.51 21.02 4.12
C ILE A 690 4.27 19.75 3.75
N ARG A 691 4.35 19.47 2.46
CA ARG A 691 5.17 18.41 1.90
C ARG A 691 5.99 18.96 0.75
N LEU A 692 7.29 18.71 0.77
CA LEU A 692 8.21 18.94 -0.33
C LEU A 692 8.80 17.61 -0.78
N SER A 693 8.82 17.35 -2.07
CA SER A 693 9.48 16.20 -2.68
C SER A 693 10.41 16.67 -3.79
N ALA A 694 11.66 16.22 -3.77
CA ALA A 694 12.66 16.41 -4.81
C ALA A 694 13.27 15.05 -5.16
N ILE A 695 13.13 14.64 -6.41
CA ILE A 695 13.48 13.29 -6.88
C ILE A 695 14.28 13.42 -8.17
N GLY A 696 15.36 12.67 -8.31
CA GLY A 696 16.14 12.63 -9.53
C GLY A 696 15.33 12.15 -10.73
N GLY A 697 15.69 12.58 -11.91
CA GLY A 697 15.02 12.17 -13.15
C GLY A 697 15.19 10.67 -13.40
N ARG A 698 14.10 9.99 -13.77
CA ARG A 698 14.13 8.58 -14.17
C ARG A 698 14.84 8.40 -15.52
N TYR A 699 15.27 7.20 -15.81
CA TYR A 699 15.81 6.83 -17.11
C TYR A 699 14.71 6.24 -18.00
N ALA A 700 14.77 6.55 -19.30
CA ALA A 700 13.87 6.04 -20.32
C ALA A 700 14.66 5.63 -21.58
N THR A 701 14.10 4.73 -22.35
CA THR A 701 14.56 4.45 -23.70
C THR A 701 14.12 5.59 -24.60
N PRO A 702 15.02 6.17 -25.42
CA PRO A 702 14.64 7.24 -26.35
C PRO A 702 13.66 6.75 -27.42
N VAL A 703 12.73 7.59 -27.83
CA VAL A 703 11.87 7.33 -29.00
C VAL A 703 12.70 7.49 -30.27
N ASN A 704 12.68 6.48 -31.16
CA ASN A 704 13.23 6.57 -32.50
C ASN A 704 12.27 7.34 -33.41
N THR A 705 12.33 8.67 -33.37
CA THR A 705 11.40 9.55 -34.10
C THR A 705 11.36 9.28 -35.61
N PRO A 706 12.49 9.07 -36.33
CA PRO A 706 12.44 8.73 -37.76
C PRO A 706 11.72 7.42 -38.05
N ALA A 707 11.99 6.38 -37.26
CA ALA A 707 11.32 5.09 -37.44
C ALA A 707 9.84 5.16 -37.07
N SER A 708 9.49 5.89 -35.99
CA SER A 708 8.11 6.14 -35.57
C SER A 708 7.31 6.90 -36.63
N LEU A 709 7.91 7.92 -37.26
CA LEU A 709 7.28 8.67 -38.35
C LEU A 709 7.00 7.79 -39.57
N ALA A 710 7.94 6.91 -39.92
CA ALA A 710 7.80 5.99 -41.05
C ALA A 710 6.75 4.90 -40.78
N ALA A 711 6.65 4.42 -39.53
CA ALA A 711 5.72 3.37 -39.12
C ALA A 711 4.30 3.90 -38.81
N GLY A 712 4.17 5.18 -38.42
CA GLY A 712 2.92 5.75 -37.96
C GLY A 712 2.54 5.39 -36.51
N TYR A 713 3.46 4.79 -35.73
CA TYR A 713 3.30 4.51 -34.31
C TYR A 713 4.66 4.63 -33.60
N GLU A 714 4.65 4.59 -32.25
CA GLU A 714 5.88 4.72 -31.48
C GLU A 714 6.82 3.53 -31.66
N ILE A 715 8.07 3.83 -31.96
CA ILE A 715 9.19 2.86 -32.00
C ILE A 715 10.29 3.37 -31.10
N ASP A 716 10.70 2.55 -30.14
CA ASP A 716 11.82 2.84 -29.24
C ASP A 716 13.19 2.65 -29.91
N ASP A 717 14.18 3.43 -29.49
CA ASP A 717 15.58 3.19 -29.85
C ASP A 717 16.16 2.07 -28.98
N THR A 718 15.94 0.83 -29.40
CA THR A 718 16.38 -0.36 -28.66
C THR A 718 17.90 -0.56 -28.62
N LEU A 719 18.67 0.22 -29.37
CA LEU A 719 20.14 0.24 -29.25
C LEU A 719 20.57 1.02 -27.99
N HIS A 720 19.73 1.92 -27.51
CA HIS A 720 20.02 2.84 -26.40
C HIS A 720 19.03 2.68 -25.23
N TYR A 721 18.75 1.43 -24.82
CA TYR A 721 17.85 1.16 -23.69
C TYR A 721 18.21 1.99 -22.45
N ASN A 722 17.22 2.69 -21.89
CA ASN A 722 17.31 3.50 -20.66
C ASN A 722 18.52 4.46 -20.64
N SER A 723 18.90 5.01 -21.78
CA SER A 723 20.03 5.96 -21.90
C SER A 723 19.63 7.40 -21.64
N GLN A 724 18.36 7.76 -21.86
CA GLN A 724 17.85 9.12 -21.69
C GLN A 724 17.44 9.37 -20.24
N ARG A 725 18.11 10.28 -19.55
CA ARG A 725 17.69 10.74 -18.22
C ARG A 725 16.70 11.89 -18.38
N LEU A 726 15.50 11.75 -17.82
CA LEU A 726 14.51 12.80 -17.79
C LEU A 726 14.86 13.90 -16.76
N SER A 727 14.17 15.04 -16.81
CA SER A 727 14.37 16.11 -15.84
C SER A 727 13.96 15.71 -14.42
N ASP A 728 14.65 16.28 -13.43
CA ASP A 728 14.36 16.04 -12.03
C ASP A 728 12.94 16.50 -11.66
N TYR A 729 12.29 15.69 -10.84
CA TYR A 729 10.96 15.97 -10.31
C TYR A 729 11.03 16.84 -9.06
N PHE A 730 10.14 17.83 -8.98
CA PHE A 730 9.96 18.64 -7.77
C PHE A 730 8.48 18.94 -7.54
N ARG A 731 8.03 18.81 -6.30
CA ARG A 731 6.65 19.10 -5.93
C ARG A 731 6.57 19.67 -4.53
N LEU A 732 5.76 20.71 -4.37
CA LEU A 732 5.39 21.31 -3.09
C LEU A 732 3.87 21.21 -2.93
N ASP A 733 3.43 20.60 -1.82
CA ASP A 733 2.02 20.48 -1.44
C ASP A 733 1.78 21.19 -0.10
N THR A 734 0.59 21.77 0.06
CA THR A 734 0.16 22.38 1.32
C THR A 734 -1.26 21.94 1.65
N LYS A 735 -1.53 21.62 2.91
CA LYS A 735 -2.85 21.19 3.35
C LYS A 735 -3.28 22.00 4.57
N PHE A 736 -4.49 22.49 4.53
CA PHE A 736 -5.14 23.24 5.61
C PHE A 736 -6.28 22.41 6.17
N GLY A 737 -6.33 22.24 7.48
CA GLY A 737 -7.37 21.46 8.14
C GLY A 737 -8.07 22.24 9.23
N TYR A 738 -9.37 22.05 9.36
CA TYR A 738 -10.17 22.57 10.47
C TYR A 738 -11.01 21.45 11.04
N ARG A 739 -10.78 21.14 12.32
CA ARG A 739 -11.53 20.15 13.07
C ARG A 739 -12.36 20.82 14.15
N THR A 740 -13.62 20.41 14.26
CA THR A 740 -14.51 20.86 15.33
C THR A 740 -15.26 19.69 15.96
N SER A 741 -15.50 19.79 17.25
CA SER A 741 -16.29 18.84 18.02
C SER A 741 -17.42 19.58 18.73
N SER A 742 -18.64 19.10 18.56
CA SER A 742 -19.81 19.72 19.21
C SER A 742 -19.75 19.52 20.71
N LYS A 743 -20.01 20.60 21.47
CA LYS A 743 -20.16 20.53 22.93
C LYS A 743 -21.53 19.99 23.37
N LYS A 744 -22.53 20.01 22.47
CA LYS A 744 -23.93 19.64 22.78
C LYS A 744 -24.38 18.35 22.13
N ARG A 745 -23.65 17.84 21.13
CA ARG A 745 -24.02 16.66 20.35
C ARG A 745 -22.80 15.73 20.23
N ARG A 746 -23.05 14.45 20.08
CA ARG A 746 -22.02 13.47 19.72
C ARG A 746 -21.68 13.62 18.25
N LEU A 747 -21.01 14.71 17.90
CA LEU A 747 -20.71 15.04 16.51
C LEU A 747 -19.36 15.72 16.44
N SER A 748 -18.51 15.24 15.57
CA SER A 748 -17.30 15.92 15.15
C SER A 748 -17.28 16.09 13.64
N SER A 749 -16.71 17.18 13.17
CA SER A 749 -16.50 17.41 11.75
C SER A 749 -15.07 17.84 11.47
N THR A 750 -14.61 17.48 10.28
CA THR A 750 -13.27 17.83 9.81
C THR A 750 -13.37 18.29 8.36
N PHE A 751 -12.77 19.43 8.09
CA PHE A 751 -12.61 19.98 6.74
C PHE A 751 -11.14 20.02 6.40
N TYR A 752 -10.79 19.64 5.16
CA TYR A 752 -9.44 19.77 4.59
C TYR A 752 -9.50 20.44 3.23
N LEU A 753 -8.52 21.31 3.01
CA LEU A 753 -8.17 21.85 1.69
C LEU A 753 -6.71 21.44 1.43
N ASP A 754 -6.49 20.57 0.47
CA ASP A 754 -5.17 20.02 0.10
C ASP A 754 -4.80 20.60 -1.29
N LEU A 755 -3.82 21.50 -1.31
CA LEU A 755 -3.32 22.14 -2.52
C LEU A 755 -2.05 21.43 -2.96
N GLN A 756 -2.16 20.65 -4.02
CA GLN A 756 -1.08 19.82 -4.54
C GLN A 756 -0.34 20.53 -5.65
N ASN A 757 0.99 20.38 -5.70
CA ASN A 757 1.87 21.04 -6.66
C ASN A 757 1.59 22.55 -6.76
N VAL A 758 1.67 23.27 -5.62
CA VAL A 758 1.38 24.72 -5.54
C VAL A 758 2.31 25.56 -6.41
N THR A 759 3.48 25.03 -6.77
CA THR A 759 4.41 25.68 -7.70
C THR A 759 3.97 25.56 -9.15
N ASN A 760 2.96 24.74 -9.44
CA ASN A 760 2.47 24.44 -10.78
C ASN A 760 3.56 23.96 -11.75
N ARG A 761 4.62 23.32 -11.20
CA ARG A 761 5.75 22.83 -12.00
C ARG A 761 5.30 21.72 -12.94
N ARG A 762 5.78 21.76 -14.17
CA ARG A 762 5.60 20.73 -15.20
C ARG A 762 6.68 19.65 -15.00
N ASN A 763 6.38 18.64 -14.21
CA ASN A 763 7.24 17.47 -14.08
C ASN A 763 6.99 16.53 -15.25
N ILE A 764 8.04 16.06 -15.92
CA ILE A 764 7.90 15.11 -17.04
C ILE A 764 7.52 13.74 -16.48
N PHE A 765 6.48 13.13 -17.04
CA PHE A 765 6.08 11.75 -16.77
C PHE A 765 6.83 10.78 -17.68
N LEU A 766 6.70 10.99 -19.01
CA LEU A 766 7.38 10.21 -20.05
C LEU A 766 7.57 11.10 -21.30
N VAL A 767 8.32 10.60 -22.27
CA VAL A 767 8.40 11.17 -23.62
C VAL A 767 7.75 10.15 -24.54
N GLN A 768 6.77 10.59 -25.33
CA GLN A 768 5.98 9.75 -26.22
C GLN A 768 5.95 10.32 -27.62
N TYR A 769 5.85 9.46 -28.63
CA TYR A 769 5.66 9.87 -30.01
C TYR A 769 4.25 10.46 -30.19
N ASN A 770 4.18 11.67 -30.68
CA ASN A 770 2.93 12.32 -31.06
C ASN A 770 2.72 12.17 -32.57
N GLN A 771 1.85 11.26 -32.95
CA GLN A 771 1.59 10.94 -34.37
C GLN A 771 1.09 12.15 -35.15
N ALA A 772 0.20 12.95 -34.59
CA ALA A 772 -0.36 14.13 -35.25
C ALA A 772 0.70 15.21 -35.58
N LYS A 773 1.80 15.26 -34.82
CA LYS A 773 2.90 16.18 -34.98
C LYS A 773 4.15 15.57 -35.59
N GLY A 774 4.25 14.25 -35.65
CA GLY A 774 5.43 13.55 -36.12
C GLY A 774 6.67 13.75 -35.26
N ILE A 775 6.54 14.02 -33.96
CA ILE A 775 7.64 14.32 -33.04
C ILE A 775 7.51 13.53 -31.71
N ALA A 776 8.63 13.25 -31.07
CA ALA A 776 8.64 12.85 -29.68
C ALA A 776 8.40 14.07 -28.77
N ALA A 777 7.42 13.99 -27.88
CA ALA A 777 7.00 15.10 -27.03
C ALA A 777 6.86 14.65 -25.56
N PRO A 778 7.18 15.53 -24.59
CA PRO A 778 7.01 15.19 -23.17
C PRO A 778 5.53 15.23 -22.76
N ILE A 779 5.11 14.19 -22.04
CA ILE A 779 3.87 14.14 -21.27
C ILE A 779 4.19 14.55 -19.83
N TYR A 780 3.36 15.42 -19.25
CA TYR A 780 3.64 15.99 -17.93
C TYR A 780 2.76 15.39 -16.85
N GLN A 781 3.30 15.24 -15.65
CA GLN A 781 2.61 14.88 -14.40
C GLN A 781 1.49 15.87 -14.07
N ILE A 782 0.63 15.51 -13.12
CA ILE A 782 -0.46 16.37 -12.64
C ILE A 782 0.12 17.70 -12.16
N ARG A 783 -0.40 18.78 -12.70
CA ARG A 783 -0.04 20.16 -12.35
C ARG A 783 -0.71 20.57 -11.04
N PHE A 784 -0.95 21.86 -10.81
CA PHE A 784 -1.69 22.34 -9.65
C PHE A 784 -3.04 21.63 -9.53
N PHE A 785 -3.28 21.01 -8.37
CA PHE A 785 -4.48 20.23 -8.11
C PHE A 785 -5.02 20.50 -6.69
N PRO A 786 -6.18 21.17 -6.56
CA PRO A 786 -6.86 21.33 -5.28
C PRO A 786 -7.74 20.14 -4.97
N ASP A 787 -7.64 19.60 -3.75
CA ASP A 787 -8.52 18.55 -3.23
C ASP A 787 -9.21 19.03 -1.95
N ILE A 788 -10.50 18.78 -1.84
CA ILE A 788 -11.34 19.22 -0.71
C ILE A 788 -11.99 17.99 -0.09
N LEU A 789 -11.92 17.92 1.24
CA LEU A 789 -12.59 16.88 2.01
C LEU A 789 -13.40 17.48 3.14
N TYR A 790 -14.64 17.01 3.28
CA TYR A 790 -15.47 17.26 4.44
C TYR A 790 -15.94 15.93 5.04
N ARG A 791 -15.67 15.74 6.34
CA ARG A 791 -16.00 14.51 7.09
C ARG A 791 -16.83 14.87 8.31
N ILE A 792 -17.87 14.09 8.55
CA ILE A 792 -18.72 14.15 9.75
C ILE A 792 -18.69 12.77 10.42
N GLN A 793 -18.58 12.75 11.74
CA GLN A 793 -18.58 11.53 12.56
C GLN A 793 -19.57 11.70 13.74
N PHE A 794 -20.39 10.68 13.99
CA PHE A 794 -21.42 10.66 15.04
C PHE A 794 -21.80 9.24 15.46
#